data_8013b2ad6736247afa240f5b375eec41
#
_entry.id   8013b2ad6736247afa240f5b375eec41
#
_cell.length_a   1.000
_cell.length_b   1.000
_cell.length_c   1.000
_cell.angle_alpha   90.00
_cell.angle_beta   90.00
_cell.angle_gamma   90.00
#
_symmetry.space_group_name_H-M   'P 1'
#
loop_
_entity.id
_entity.type
_entity.pdbx_description
1 polymer ?
#
loop_
_entity_poly.entity_id
_entity_poly.type
_entity_poly.pdbx_seq_one_letter_code
_entity_poly.pdbx_strand_id
1 'polypeptide(L)'
;MATTVPVTVDRQASLGDAEDDRSGRMRGLHHAIAPLLAARGLPRWLFWTGAAITAFFVVLAVFAPQIAPYGFNQYVAHGVRFPQQGAPSAAHWMGTTVVSEDVFSRVIFGARTSIEVVVLALAFSVAIGVPMGLISGYFGGWLDRALVLFNDSIFAFPYLLLAIVIAFLLQNSVGGGVFTAAIAITVVYIPQYFRVVRNSVLSVREESYVEAGRALGAKPRTVIRRYVFANVIQSVPVVASLNAADAILTLAGLSFLGIGMDPSVAAEWGYDISRGISDAQAGFWWTGLFPGIAIILLVTGLTLVGEGLNDSYNPLLRRPVHRSYALPGGQPAATTTALAAAEPVIRVRDLRVWYGTDRGPVRAVDGVSFEIRERETLGLVGESGCGKSTLGRGLLGLLPVGATRDGVVDFGGRNLVTASPAEMRKLRGPAIGLVFQEPMTRLDPLMRISDHFAEALRTHDPDISDAEVRRRSLEALGGVGIPPTRFRNYPYEFSGGMRQRIMIALALVFRPRFVVADEPTTALDVLVEAQILSIIADLKRNFDTSLLLITHNLGIVAESCDRVAVMYAGRIVEQGAVDDIFSRPEHPYTQELMRSTISLSTRELHFIPGAPPDLVEPPSGCRFHPRCPAAMRVCAVAAPIGTEVRPGHIAECWLHGPADHLTPDDRVPLEREEIGIADEA
;
A
#
# COMPACT_ATOMS: atom_id res chain seq x y z
N MET A 1 -40.25 34.30 -21.48
CA MET A 1 -40.56 34.51 -20.06
C MET A 1 -39.89 33.33 -19.34
N ALA A 2 -38.77 33.61 -18.74
CA ALA A 2 -38.01 32.61 -17.95
C ALA A 2 -38.31 32.85 -16.48
N THR A 3 -38.90 31.85 -15.82
CA THR A 3 -39.16 31.84 -14.38
C THR A 3 -37.97 31.25 -13.64
N THR A 4 -37.24 32.12 -12.95
CA THR A 4 -36.19 31.75 -12.01
C THR A 4 -36.83 31.33 -10.69
N VAL A 5 -36.51 30.10 -10.23
CA VAL A 5 -36.83 29.60 -8.89
C VAL A 5 -35.70 30.01 -7.93
N PRO A 6 -35.94 30.66 -6.82
CA PRO A 6 -34.90 31.00 -5.84
C PRO A 6 -34.57 29.81 -4.95
N VAL A 7 -33.31 29.40 -4.93
CA VAL A 7 -32.77 28.46 -3.93
C VAL A 7 -32.57 29.22 -2.62
N THR A 8 -33.39 28.93 -1.63
CA THR A 8 -33.21 29.38 -0.24
C THR A 8 -32.12 28.53 0.42
N VAL A 9 -30.94 29.15 0.65
CA VAL A 9 -29.91 28.60 1.50
C VAL A 9 -30.28 28.83 2.96
N ASP A 10 -30.56 27.75 3.68
CA ASP A 10 -30.87 27.75 5.10
C ASP A 10 -29.62 28.11 5.94
N ARG A 11 -29.69 29.21 6.67
CA ARG A 11 -28.68 29.75 7.57
C ARG A 11 -28.90 29.24 8.99
N GLN A 12 -28.70 27.95 9.24
CA GLN A 12 -28.67 27.40 10.62
C GLN A 12 -27.56 26.40 10.86
N ALA A 13 -26.31 26.78 10.55
CA ALA A 13 -25.14 25.99 10.90
C ALA A 13 -24.00 26.89 11.39
N SER A 14 -24.19 27.59 12.53
CA SER A 14 -23.14 28.45 13.10
C SER A 14 -23.01 28.43 14.64
N LEU A 15 -23.41 27.34 15.30
CA LEU A 15 -23.18 27.16 16.75
C LEU A 15 -22.59 25.78 17.13
N GLY A 16 -22.17 24.95 16.15
CA GLY A 16 -21.52 23.64 16.37
C GLY A 16 -19.99 23.62 16.26
N ASP A 17 -19.38 24.70 15.75
CA ASP A 17 -17.96 24.65 15.33
C ASP A 17 -16.92 24.78 16.46
N ALA A 18 -17.30 25.07 17.70
CA ALA A 18 -16.36 25.25 18.82
C ALA A 18 -16.07 23.98 19.64
N GLU A 19 -16.97 22.98 19.61
CA GLU A 19 -16.75 21.70 20.29
C GLU A 19 -16.07 20.64 19.39
N ASP A 20 -16.13 20.79 18.08
CA ASP A 20 -15.56 19.83 17.11
C ASP A 20 -14.03 19.98 16.96
N ASP A 21 -13.43 21.14 17.28
CA ASP A 21 -11.98 21.37 17.16
C ASP A 21 -11.17 20.64 18.25
N ARG A 22 -11.73 20.36 19.42
CA ARG A 22 -11.07 19.56 20.47
C ARG A 22 -11.14 18.06 20.18
N SER A 23 -12.23 17.59 19.57
CA SER A 23 -12.38 16.18 19.13
C SER A 23 -11.49 15.88 17.92
N GLY A 24 -11.25 16.85 17.04
CA GLY A 24 -10.37 16.75 15.89
C GLY A 24 -8.89 16.58 16.27
N ARG A 25 -8.42 17.28 17.31
CA ARG A 25 -7.03 17.15 17.79
C ARG A 25 -6.76 15.81 18.47
N MET A 26 -7.69 15.28 19.25
CA MET A 26 -7.54 13.94 19.84
C MET A 26 -7.63 12.82 18.80
N ARG A 27 -8.48 12.96 17.78
CA ARG A 27 -8.53 12.02 16.63
C ARG A 27 -7.24 12.05 15.83
N GLY A 28 -6.62 13.22 15.62
CA GLY A 28 -5.31 13.35 14.94
C GLY A 28 -4.17 12.63 15.67
N LEU A 29 -4.12 12.74 17.01
CA LEU A 29 -3.11 12.04 17.82
C LEU A 29 -3.33 10.52 17.83
N HIS A 30 -4.58 10.09 17.90
CA HIS A 30 -4.95 8.67 17.79
C HIS A 30 -4.57 8.07 16.44
N HIS A 31 -4.75 8.81 15.33
CA HIS A 31 -4.32 8.37 14.00
C HIS A 31 -2.80 8.28 13.85
N ALA A 32 -2.06 9.19 14.49
CA ALA A 32 -0.60 9.16 14.47
C ALA A 32 -0.01 7.98 15.28
N ILE A 33 -0.64 7.62 16.41
CA ILE A 33 -0.14 6.56 17.31
C ILE A 33 -0.74 5.18 16.96
N ALA A 34 -1.89 5.13 16.29
CA ALA A 34 -2.56 3.88 15.93
C ALA A 34 -1.66 2.86 15.19
N PRO A 35 -0.78 3.26 14.22
CA PRO A 35 0.13 2.32 13.57
C PRO A 35 1.12 1.67 14.53
N LEU A 36 1.61 2.44 15.52
CA LEU A 36 2.56 1.96 16.54
C LEU A 36 1.90 0.98 17.53
N LEU A 37 0.65 1.25 17.91
CA LEU A 37 -0.14 0.37 18.78
C LEU A 37 -0.58 -0.91 18.07
N ALA A 38 -0.81 -0.82 16.75
CA ALA A 38 -1.18 -1.95 15.91
C ALA A 38 0.01 -2.84 15.51
N ALA A 39 1.25 -2.35 15.63
CA ALA A 39 2.46 -3.12 15.33
C ALA A 39 2.55 -4.39 16.19
N ARG A 40 2.87 -5.53 15.58
CA ARG A 40 3.01 -6.83 16.26
C ARG A 40 4.37 -7.44 15.95
N GLY A 41 4.88 -8.27 16.88
CA GLY A 41 6.15 -8.95 16.70
C GLY A 41 7.37 -8.06 16.98
N LEU A 42 8.46 -8.30 16.25
CA LEU A 42 9.77 -7.66 16.46
C LEU A 42 9.73 -6.11 16.41
N PRO A 43 9.05 -5.44 15.44
CA PRO A 43 9.01 -3.97 15.38
C PRO A 43 8.43 -3.33 16.65
N ARG A 44 7.42 -3.95 17.25
CA ARG A 44 6.84 -3.49 18.51
C ARG A 44 7.85 -3.53 19.65
N TRP A 45 8.60 -4.62 19.78
CA TRP A 45 9.61 -4.77 20.82
C TRP A 45 10.75 -3.78 20.62
N LEU A 46 11.26 -3.60 19.39
CA LEU A 46 12.29 -2.62 19.06
C LEU A 46 11.85 -1.21 19.47
N PHE A 47 10.66 -0.78 19.04
CA PHE A 47 10.13 0.55 19.37
C PHE A 47 10.01 0.77 20.87
N TRP A 48 9.35 -0.14 21.62
CA TRP A 48 9.12 0.06 23.05
C TRP A 48 10.39 -0.04 23.89
N THR A 49 11.31 -0.93 23.52
CA THR A 49 12.64 -1.02 24.18
C THR A 49 13.42 0.27 23.94
N GLY A 50 13.49 0.74 22.69
CA GLY A 50 14.14 1.99 22.37
C GLY A 50 13.49 3.20 23.05
N ALA A 51 12.15 3.25 23.06
CA ALA A 51 11.40 4.30 23.75
C ALA A 51 11.64 4.31 25.27
N ALA A 52 11.72 3.14 25.91
CA ALA A 52 12.03 3.04 27.33
C ALA A 52 13.43 3.56 27.65
N ILE A 53 14.44 3.16 26.88
CA ILE A 53 15.82 3.65 27.04
C ILE A 53 15.88 5.17 26.82
N THR A 54 15.28 5.66 25.73
CA THR A 54 15.27 7.11 25.43
C THR A 54 14.54 7.88 26.52
N ALA A 55 13.38 7.41 26.97
CA ALA A 55 12.62 8.04 28.06
C ALA A 55 13.40 8.07 29.36
N PHE A 56 14.15 7.03 29.69
CA PHE A 56 15.04 7.01 30.84
C PHE A 56 16.06 8.17 30.78
N PHE A 57 16.74 8.36 29.65
CA PHE A 57 17.68 9.49 29.48
C PHE A 57 16.99 10.86 29.46
N VAL A 58 15.79 10.96 28.91
CA VAL A 58 15.00 12.21 28.97
C VAL A 58 14.64 12.55 30.43
N VAL A 59 14.25 11.56 31.23
CA VAL A 59 14.00 11.76 32.67
C VAL A 59 15.26 12.18 33.40
N LEU A 60 16.40 11.52 33.12
CA LEU A 60 17.70 11.94 33.69
C LEU A 60 18.05 13.38 33.30
N ALA A 61 17.81 13.77 32.05
CA ALA A 61 18.11 15.10 31.57
C ALA A 61 17.25 16.20 32.23
N VAL A 62 15.93 15.96 32.31
CA VAL A 62 14.97 16.91 32.91
C VAL A 62 15.21 17.09 34.40
N PHE A 63 15.43 15.99 35.10
CA PHE A 63 15.62 15.98 36.54
C PHE A 63 17.10 15.94 36.96
N ALA A 64 18.03 16.28 36.08
CA ALA A 64 19.47 16.25 36.35
C ALA A 64 19.86 16.96 37.65
N PRO A 65 19.39 18.22 37.92
CA PRO A 65 19.73 18.91 39.16
C PRO A 65 19.19 18.28 40.43
N GLN A 66 18.14 17.44 40.33
CA GLN A 66 17.52 16.75 41.48
C GLN A 66 18.10 15.36 41.71
N ILE A 67 18.53 14.69 40.66
CA ILE A 67 19.04 13.29 40.71
C ILE A 67 20.54 13.27 40.95
N ALA A 68 21.29 14.23 40.40
CA ALA A 68 22.75 14.32 40.58
C ALA A 68 23.10 14.68 42.02
N PRO A 69 23.96 13.91 42.70
CA PRO A 69 24.37 14.22 44.07
C PRO A 69 25.17 15.54 44.20
N TYR A 70 25.86 15.93 43.14
CA TYR A 70 26.72 17.09 43.08
C TYR A 70 26.52 17.88 41.77
N GLY A 71 26.99 19.14 41.74
CA GLY A 71 27.08 19.90 40.48
C GLY A 71 28.10 19.28 39.52
N PHE A 72 27.89 19.44 38.20
CA PHE A 72 28.76 18.81 37.19
C PHE A 72 30.23 19.25 37.23
N ASN A 73 30.51 20.45 37.76
CA ASN A 73 31.85 21.01 37.96
C ASN A 73 32.20 21.20 39.45
N GLN A 74 31.44 20.58 40.33
CA GLN A 74 31.67 20.62 41.76
C GLN A 74 32.80 19.66 42.17
N TYR A 75 33.77 20.13 42.87
CA TYR A 75 34.93 19.38 43.35
C TYR A 75 35.13 19.50 44.85
N VAL A 76 34.23 20.17 45.60
CA VAL A 76 34.21 20.31 47.06
C VAL A 76 32.78 20.19 47.57
N ALA A 77 32.56 19.40 48.61
CA ALA A 77 31.31 19.36 49.35
C ALA A 77 31.58 19.35 50.86
N HIS A 78 30.79 20.11 51.63
CA HIS A 78 30.93 20.24 53.07
C HIS A 78 32.34 20.64 53.53
N GLY A 79 33.05 21.44 52.75
CA GLY A 79 34.42 21.88 53.06
C GLY A 79 35.52 20.86 52.74
N VAL A 80 35.18 19.70 52.24
CA VAL A 80 36.12 18.64 51.89
C VAL A 80 36.23 18.55 50.36
N ARG A 81 37.47 18.57 49.85
CA ARG A 81 37.73 18.33 48.40
C ARG A 81 37.55 16.87 48.06
N PHE A 82 36.91 16.59 46.93
CA PHE A 82 36.77 15.19 46.48
C PHE A 82 38.14 14.58 46.16
N PRO A 83 38.26 13.26 46.29
CA PRO A 83 39.49 12.56 45.92
C PRO A 83 39.80 12.77 44.43
N GLN A 84 41.05 13.02 44.10
CA GLN A 84 41.52 13.08 42.75
C GLN A 84 41.62 11.66 42.16
N GLN A 85 40.98 11.39 41.03
CA GLN A 85 40.95 10.03 40.40
C GLN A 85 40.53 8.93 41.40
N GLY A 86 39.64 9.27 42.33
CA GLY A 86 39.14 8.32 43.31
C GLY A 86 38.31 7.19 42.64
N ALA A 87 38.56 5.94 43.07
CA ALA A 87 37.81 4.80 42.60
C ALA A 87 36.33 4.89 42.97
N PRO A 88 35.43 4.19 42.25
CA PRO A 88 34.03 4.09 42.60
C PRO A 88 33.85 3.70 44.09
N SER A 89 33.00 4.47 44.81
CA SER A 89 32.78 4.35 46.25
C SER A 89 31.34 4.72 46.60
N ALA A 90 30.93 4.55 47.86
CA ALA A 90 29.58 4.90 48.33
C ALA A 90 29.31 6.41 48.21
N ALA A 91 30.34 7.27 48.31
CA ALA A 91 30.24 8.71 48.13
C ALA A 91 30.29 9.16 46.67
N HIS A 92 30.97 8.38 45.81
CA HIS A 92 31.18 8.66 44.37
C HIS A 92 30.93 7.35 43.60
N TRP A 93 29.68 7.06 43.23
CA TRP A 93 29.27 5.77 42.67
C TRP A 93 30.04 5.36 41.41
N MET A 94 30.43 6.32 40.60
CA MET A 94 31.24 6.10 39.38
C MET A 94 32.68 6.64 39.52
N GLY A 95 33.11 6.92 40.73
CA GLY A 95 34.43 7.52 40.99
C GLY A 95 34.50 9.00 40.68
N THR A 96 35.74 9.55 40.68
CA THR A 96 36.01 10.97 40.41
C THR A 96 37.05 11.14 39.31
N THR A 97 37.04 12.33 38.66
CA THR A 97 37.96 12.72 37.59
C THR A 97 39.30 13.20 38.10
N VAL A 98 40.26 13.46 37.20
CA VAL A 98 41.57 14.05 37.49
C VAL A 98 41.47 15.44 38.17
N VAL A 99 40.37 16.18 37.91
CA VAL A 99 40.10 17.49 38.53
C VAL A 99 39.20 17.37 39.77
N SER A 100 39.00 16.16 40.28
CA SER A 100 38.16 15.88 41.46
C SER A 100 36.67 16.11 41.27
N GLU A 101 36.11 15.98 40.04
CA GLU A 101 34.68 16.09 39.76
C GLU A 101 34.02 14.69 39.85
N ASP A 102 32.76 14.62 40.31
CA ASP A 102 32.01 13.37 40.42
C ASP A 102 31.57 12.86 39.05
N VAL A 103 32.02 11.66 38.64
CA VAL A 103 31.73 11.07 37.34
C VAL A 103 30.23 10.78 37.15
N PHE A 104 29.53 10.33 38.19
CA PHE A 104 28.11 10.03 38.15
C PHE A 104 27.29 11.28 37.85
N SER A 105 27.58 12.39 38.57
CA SER A 105 26.93 13.67 38.32
C SER A 105 27.22 14.21 36.90
N ARG A 106 28.45 14.04 36.41
CA ARG A 106 28.82 14.43 35.04
C ARG A 106 28.07 13.63 33.98
N VAL A 107 27.89 12.33 34.18
CA VAL A 107 27.12 11.48 33.27
C VAL A 107 25.66 11.95 33.20
N ILE A 108 25.04 12.31 34.35
CA ILE A 108 23.65 12.80 34.40
C ILE A 108 23.51 14.16 33.70
N PHE A 109 24.40 15.13 34.01
CA PHE A 109 24.39 16.44 33.37
C PHE A 109 24.76 16.34 31.88
N GLY A 110 25.63 15.39 31.49
CA GLY A 110 25.94 15.10 30.10
C GLY A 110 24.73 14.62 29.29
N ALA A 111 23.83 13.83 29.92
CA ALA A 111 22.55 13.49 29.29
C ALA A 111 21.69 14.72 28.99
N ARG A 112 21.64 15.69 29.93
CA ARG A 112 20.90 16.91 29.75
C ARG A 112 21.47 17.71 28.57
N THR A 113 22.78 17.97 28.57
CA THR A 113 23.47 18.70 27.51
C THR A 113 23.26 18.05 26.14
N SER A 114 23.45 16.74 26.05
CA SER A 114 23.26 15.99 24.79
C SER A 114 21.84 16.08 24.25
N ILE A 115 20.83 15.95 25.11
CA ILE A 115 19.41 16.03 24.68
C ILE A 115 19.05 17.47 24.30
N GLU A 116 19.48 18.49 25.06
CA GLU A 116 19.25 19.91 24.72
C GLU A 116 19.82 20.26 23.35
N VAL A 117 21.08 19.90 23.06
CA VAL A 117 21.71 20.14 21.76
C VAL A 117 20.99 19.43 20.64
N VAL A 118 20.69 18.14 20.81
CA VAL A 118 20.06 17.34 19.77
C VAL A 118 18.64 17.85 19.47
N VAL A 119 17.83 18.13 20.48
CA VAL A 119 16.48 18.68 20.29
C VAL A 119 16.51 20.01 19.53
N LEU A 120 17.39 20.92 19.90
CA LEU A 120 17.54 22.19 19.20
C LEU A 120 18.03 22.01 17.77
N ALA A 121 19.07 21.20 17.56
CA ALA A 121 19.62 20.94 16.24
C ALA A 121 18.58 20.33 15.29
N LEU A 122 17.82 19.32 15.74
CA LEU A 122 16.78 18.70 14.94
C LEU A 122 15.61 19.66 14.68
N ALA A 123 15.17 20.40 15.69
CA ALA A 123 14.10 21.39 15.53
C ALA A 123 14.44 22.41 14.44
N PHE A 124 15.64 22.96 14.45
CA PHE A 124 16.10 23.92 13.44
C PHE A 124 16.29 23.23 12.06
N SER A 125 16.89 22.05 12.03
CA SER A 125 17.07 21.31 10.77
C SER A 125 15.75 20.99 10.09
N VAL A 126 14.75 20.56 10.85
CA VAL A 126 13.38 20.30 10.36
C VAL A 126 12.71 21.59 9.94
N ALA A 127 12.79 22.65 10.77
CA ALA A 127 12.18 23.96 10.48
C ALA A 127 12.71 24.62 9.20
N ILE A 128 13.94 24.32 8.81
CA ILE A 128 14.56 24.85 7.59
C ILE A 128 14.46 23.85 6.44
N GLY A 129 14.89 22.62 6.66
CA GLY A 129 15.00 21.59 5.61
C GLY A 129 13.66 21.14 5.04
N VAL A 130 12.62 20.99 5.89
CA VAL A 130 11.29 20.57 5.45
C VAL A 130 10.62 21.62 4.53
N PRO A 131 10.53 22.91 4.90
CA PRO A 131 9.98 23.92 4.00
C PRO A 131 10.79 24.06 2.70
N MET A 132 12.12 24.01 2.77
CA MET A 132 12.96 24.04 1.56
C MET A 132 12.65 22.86 0.64
N GLY A 133 12.53 21.66 1.17
CA GLY A 133 12.18 20.45 0.42
C GLY A 133 10.77 20.51 -0.19
N LEU A 134 9.79 21.03 0.56
CA LEU A 134 8.41 21.21 0.08
C LEU A 134 8.36 22.22 -1.10
N ILE A 135 9.03 23.35 -0.95
CA ILE A 135 9.06 24.40 -1.98
C ILE A 135 9.79 23.89 -3.23
N SER A 136 10.97 23.31 -3.07
CA SER A 136 11.79 22.76 -4.14
C SER A 136 11.05 21.69 -4.93
N GLY A 137 10.53 20.67 -4.26
CA GLY A 137 9.83 19.55 -4.89
C GLY A 137 8.53 19.95 -5.58
N TYR A 138 7.79 20.92 -5.01
CA TYR A 138 6.51 21.34 -5.58
C TYR A 138 6.66 22.27 -6.78
N PHE A 139 7.46 23.34 -6.67
CA PHE A 139 7.58 24.34 -7.73
C PHE A 139 8.54 23.90 -8.84
N GLY A 140 9.60 23.17 -8.52
CA GLY A 140 10.57 22.73 -9.52
C GLY A 140 11.34 23.87 -10.19
N GLY A 141 11.78 23.65 -11.42
CA GLY A 141 12.41 24.67 -12.27
C GLY A 141 13.78 25.13 -11.78
N TRP A 142 14.10 26.44 -11.95
CA TRP A 142 15.40 27.02 -11.55
C TRP A 142 15.58 27.08 -10.03
N LEU A 143 14.48 27.31 -9.29
CA LEU A 143 14.50 27.36 -7.82
C LEU A 143 14.89 25.99 -7.24
N ASP A 144 14.33 24.92 -7.77
CA ASP A 144 14.70 23.56 -7.39
C ASP A 144 16.19 23.30 -7.65
N ARG A 145 16.68 23.65 -8.85
CA ARG A 145 18.09 23.47 -9.21
C ARG A 145 19.03 24.24 -8.29
N ALA A 146 18.68 25.48 -7.93
CA ALA A 146 19.49 26.32 -7.03
C ALA A 146 19.51 25.73 -5.61
N LEU A 147 18.36 25.31 -5.08
CA LEU A 147 18.26 24.69 -3.75
C LEU A 147 18.98 23.33 -3.69
N VAL A 148 18.86 22.51 -4.75
CA VAL A 148 19.61 21.25 -4.85
C VAL A 148 21.09 21.51 -4.87
N LEU A 149 21.59 22.43 -5.72
CA LEU A 149 23.02 22.75 -5.79
C LEU A 149 23.56 23.25 -4.44
N PHE A 150 22.80 24.11 -3.75
CA PHE A 150 23.17 24.61 -2.44
C PHE A 150 23.28 23.49 -1.40
N ASN A 151 22.27 22.65 -1.31
CA ASN A 151 22.27 21.53 -0.36
C ASN A 151 23.31 20.47 -0.70
N ASP A 152 23.52 20.17 -1.99
CA ASP A 152 24.55 19.23 -2.42
C ASP A 152 25.96 19.75 -2.16
N SER A 153 26.17 21.08 -2.26
CA SER A 153 27.45 21.72 -1.87
C SER A 153 27.74 21.51 -0.39
N ILE A 154 26.74 21.67 0.49
CA ILE A 154 26.88 21.38 1.93
C ILE A 154 27.17 19.90 2.15
N PHE A 155 26.42 19.02 1.49
CA PHE A 155 26.55 17.57 1.65
C PHE A 155 27.85 16.98 1.10
N ALA A 156 28.52 17.70 0.20
CA ALA A 156 29.83 17.28 -0.33
C ALA A 156 30.95 17.33 0.71
N PHE A 157 30.78 18.13 1.77
CA PHE A 157 31.74 18.15 2.87
C PHE A 157 31.54 16.96 3.81
N PRO A 158 32.62 16.32 4.29
CA PRO A 158 32.52 15.36 5.40
C PRO A 158 31.84 16.03 6.60
N TYR A 159 30.73 15.43 7.05
CA TYR A 159 29.80 16.03 8.02
C TYR A 159 30.49 16.52 9.32
N LEU A 160 31.42 15.72 9.87
CA LEU A 160 32.15 16.07 11.07
C LEU A 160 33.09 17.25 10.83
N LEU A 161 33.79 17.29 9.69
CA LEU A 161 34.68 18.43 9.35
C LEU A 161 33.91 19.72 9.18
N LEU A 162 32.75 19.67 8.53
CA LEU A 162 31.86 20.82 8.38
C LEU A 162 31.38 21.32 9.75
N ALA A 163 30.95 20.40 10.62
CA ALA A 163 30.51 20.74 11.97
C ALA A 163 31.66 21.42 12.79
N ILE A 164 32.88 20.89 12.68
CA ILE A 164 34.09 21.48 13.32
C ILE A 164 34.32 22.93 12.85
N VAL A 165 34.33 23.16 11.52
CA VAL A 165 34.54 24.49 10.95
C VAL A 165 33.48 25.47 11.43
N ILE A 166 32.21 25.09 11.41
CA ILE A 166 31.10 25.92 11.82
C ILE A 166 31.17 26.23 13.34
N ALA A 167 31.40 25.19 14.16
CA ALA A 167 31.54 25.35 15.61
C ALA A 167 32.70 26.31 15.95
N PHE A 168 33.86 26.14 15.30
CA PHE A 168 35.02 27.00 15.49
C PHE A 168 34.76 28.46 15.11
N LEU A 169 34.10 28.70 13.95
CA LEU A 169 33.75 30.06 13.52
C LEU A 169 32.73 30.73 14.45
N LEU A 170 31.80 29.97 15.03
CA LEU A 170 30.76 30.49 15.90
C LEU A 170 31.22 30.67 17.36
N GLN A 171 32.23 29.94 17.80
CA GLN A 171 32.70 29.95 19.19
C GLN A 171 33.05 31.37 19.70
N ASN A 172 33.65 32.19 18.82
CA ASN A 172 34.00 33.56 19.16
C ASN A 172 32.84 34.56 19.14
N SER A 173 31.73 34.20 18.40
CA SER A 173 30.59 35.11 18.19
C SER A 173 29.41 34.82 19.10
N VAL A 174 29.17 33.53 19.40
CA VAL A 174 27.98 33.04 20.15
C VAL A 174 28.38 32.45 21.51
N GLY A 175 29.68 32.24 21.74
CA GLY A 175 30.21 31.54 22.92
C GLY A 175 30.21 30.03 22.75
N GLY A 176 31.09 29.33 23.48
CA GLY A 176 31.24 27.88 23.44
C GLY A 176 30.15 27.15 24.27
N GLY A 177 28.95 27.03 23.77
CA GLY A 177 27.84 26.43 24.51
C GLY A 177 26.86 25.60 23.65
N VAL A 178 25.74 25.22 24.25
CA VAL A 178 24.67 24.38 23.62
C VAL A 178 24.23 24.95 22.28
N PHE A 179 24.06 26.27 22.15
CA PHE A 179 23.64 26.92 20.91
C PHE A 179 24.65 26.79 19.77
N THR A 180 25.95 26.97 20.07
CA THR A 180 27.02 26.83 19.07
C THR A 180 27.05 25.41 18.49
N ALA A 181 27.02 24.41 19.38
CA ALA A 181 26.98 23.01 18.98
C ALA A 181 25.69 22.70 18.19
N ALA A 182 24.53 23.17 18.66
CA ALA A 182 23.25 22.97 17.98
C ALA A 182 23.22 23.56 16.56
N ILE A 183 23.73 24.79 16.36
CA ILE A 183 23.79 25.40 15.03
C ILE A 183 24.74 24.65 14.10
N ALA A 184 25.92 24.26 14.61
CA ALA A 184 26.89 23.50 13.81
C ALA A 184 26.28 22.18 13.31
N ILE A 185 25.58 21.45 14.18
CA ILE A 185 24.88 20.19 13.84
C ILE A 185 23.70 20.48 12.93
N THR A 186 22.94 21.58 13.14
CA THR A 186 21.80 21.97 12.28
C THR A 186 22.21 22.07 10.82
N VAL A 187 23.29 22.79 10.51
CA VAL A 187 23.72 23.00 9.12
C VAL A 187 24.05 21.68 8.42
N VAL A 188 24.63 20.75 9.14
CA VAL A 188 24.96 19.41 8.63
C VAL A 188 23.72 18.61 8.25
N TYR A 189 22.61 18.71 9.03
CA TYR A 189 21.42 17.90 8.82
C TYR A 189 20.36 18.53 7.92
N ILE A 190 20.38 19.84 7.65
CA ILE A 190 19.45 20.48 6.70
C ILE A 190 19.37 19.74 5.36
N PRO A 191 20.48 19.35 4.68
CA PRO A 191 20.42 18.69 3.40
C PRO A 191 19.71 17.31 3.44
N GLN A 192 19.79 16.59 4.55
CA GLN A 192 19.12 15.29 4.69
C GLN A 192 17.60 15.46 4.71
N TYR A 193 17.08 16.40 5.54
CA TYR A 193 15.64 16.69 5.57
C TYR A 193 15.15 17.26 4.24
N PHE A 194 15.91 18.18 3.64
CA PHE A 194 15.63 18.73 2.33
C PHE A 194 15.45 17.62 1.28
N ARG A 195 16.43 16.70 1.19
CA ARG A 195 16.45 15.63 0.17
C ARG A 195 15.31 14.64 0.36
N VAL A 196 15.06 14.19 1.59
CA VAL A 196 13.97 13.23 1.87
C VAL A 196 12.60 13.84 1.57
N VAL A 197 12.35 15.07 2.03
CA VAL A 197 11.09 15.76 1.81
C VAL A 197 10.91 16.08 0.33
N ARG A 198 11.91 16.59 -0.37
CA ARG A 198 11.87 16.89 -1.80
C ARG A 198 11.50 15.65 -2.62
N ASN A 199 12.17 14.52 -2.38
CA ASN A 199 11.88 13.28 -3.11
C ASN A 199 10.46 12.77 -2.86
N SER A 200 9.98 12.83 -1.62
CA SER A 200 8.60 12.49 -1.29
C SER A 200 7.60 13.44 -1.97
N VAL A 201 7.90 14.73 -2.05
CA VAL A 201 7.04 15.72 -2.75
C VAL A 201 6.99 15.45 -4.24
N LEU A 202 8.11 15.11 -4.87
CA LEU A 202 8.16 14.78 -6.30
C LEU A 202 7.26 13.58 -6.63
N SER A 203 7.21 12.59 -5.77
CA SER A 203 6.31 11.43 -5.92
C SER A 203 4.85 11.83 -5.70
N VAL A 204 4.53 12.49 -4.58
CA VAL A 204 3.16 12.83 -4.18
C VAL A 204 2.49 13.84 -5.12
N ARG A 205 3.23 14.78 -5.68
CA ARG A 205 2.67 15.83 -6.54
C ARG A 205 2.11 15.31 -7.88
N GLU A 206 2.55 14.10 -8.31
CA GLU A 206 2.09 13.43 -9.54
C GLU A 206 0.89 12.51 -9.29
N GLU A 207 0.42 12.40 -8.04
CA GLU A 207 -0.74 11.60 -7.68
C GLU A 207 -2.05 12.21 -8.20
N SER A 208 -2.98 11.36 -8.63
CA SER A 208 -4.24 11.78 -9.27
C SER A 208 -5.11 12.66 -8.37
N TYR A 209 -5.09 12.48 -7.05
CA TYR A 209 -5.84 13.35 -6.12
C TYR A 209 -5.25 14.76 -6.01
N VAL A 210 -3.94 14.93 -6.25
CA VAL A 210 -3.30 16.25 -6.30
C VAL A 210 -3.65 16.96 -7.61
N GLU A 211 -3.68 16.22 -8.73
CA GLU A 211 -4.12 16.71 -10.01
C GLU A 211 -5.60 17.15 -9.97
N ALA A 212 -6.48 16.32 -9.40
CA ALA A 212 -7.87 16.65 -9.18
C ALA A 212 -8.05 17.94 -8.35
N GLY A 213 -7.28 18.11 -7.26
CA GLY A 213 -7.27 19.32 -6.48
C GLY A 213 -6.89 20.56 -7.30
N ARG A 214 -5.90 20.44 -8.20
CA ARG A 214 -5.51 21.54 -9.13
C ARG A 214 -6.61 21.80 -10.15
N ALA A 215 -7.23 20.77 -10.72
CA ALA A 215 -8.33 20.89 -11.69
C ALA A 215 -9.54 21.61 -11.09
N LEU A 216 -9.82 21.43 -9.80
CA LEU A 216 -10.84 22.14 -9.03
C LEU A 216 -10.44 23.59 -8.67
N GLY A 217 -9.29 24.10 -9.14
CA GLY A 217 -8.84 25.47 -8.91
C GLY A 217 -8.18 25.71 -7.55
N ALA A 218 -7.73 24.69 -6.84
CA ALA A 218 -7.04 24.87 -5.56
C ALA A 218 -5.73 25.65 -5.74
N LYS A 219 -5.53 26.70 -4.91
CA LYS A 219 -4.30 27.49 -4.94
C LYS A 219 -3.10 26.62 -4.51
N PRO A 220 -1.87 26.88 -5.03
CA PRO A 220 -0.66 26.12 -4.70
C PRO A 220 -0.44 25.96 -3.19
N ARG A 221 -0.68 27.00 -2.38
CA ARG A 221 -0.60 26.94 -0.93
C ARG A 221 -1.56 25.93 -0.30
N THR A 222 -2.77 25.81 -0.85
CA THR A 222 -3.76 24.83 -0.38
C THR A 222 -3.34 23.42 -0.76
N VAL A 223 -2.85 23.24 -2.00
CA VAL A 223 -2.34 21.95 -2.47
C VAL A 223 -1.16 21.48 -1.62
N ILE A 224 -0.17 22.35 -1.40
CA ILE A 224 0.99 22.01 -0.57
C ILE A 224 0.55 21.64 0.85
N ARG A 225 -0.31 22.45 1.50
CA ARG A 225 -0.68 22.25 2.91
C ARG A 225 -1.59 21.06 3.14
N ARG A 226 -2.62 20.83 2.29
CA ARG A 226 -3.65 19.82 2.52
C ARG A 226 -3.34 18.48 1.86
N TYR A 227 -2.78 18.49 0.65
CA TYR A 227 -2.58 17.28 -0.14
C TYR A 227 -1.15 16.75 -0.06
N VAL A 228 -0.14 17.65 -0.16
CA VAL A 228 1.26 17.23 -0.21
C VAL A 228 1.85 17.05 1.19
N PHE A 229 1.79 18.10 2.04
CA PHE A 229 2.41 18.09 3.36
C PHE A 229 1.91 16.96 4.25
N ALA A 230 0.60 16.70 4.27
CA ALA A 230 0.00 15.64 5.09
C ALA A 230 0.54 14.24 4.77
N ASN A 231 0.89 13.99 3.50
CA ASN A 231 1.45 12.72 3.04
C ASN A 231 2.97 12.63 3.22
N VAL A 232 3.68 13.75 3.09
CA VAL A 232 5.15 13.80 3.15
C VAL A 232 5.66 13.84 4.60
N ILE A 233 4.94 14.51 5.51
CA ILE A 233 5.38 14.70 6.90
C ILE A 233 5.58 13.38 7.67
N GLN A 234 4.94 12.31 7.24
CA GLN A 234 5.02 11.00 7.88
C GLN A 234 6.42 10.39 7.84
N SER A 235 7.26 10.75 6.88
CA SER A 235 8.65 10.29 6.79
C SER A 235 9.60 11.05 7.72
N VAL A 236 9.24 12.26 8.14
CA VAL A 236 10.13 13.14 8.94
C VAL A 236 10.45 12.57 10.33
N PRO A 237 9.51 11.99 11.11
CA PRO A 237 9.84 11.41 12.42
C PRO A 237 10.83 10.24 12.35
N VAL A 238 10.77 9.43 11.30
CA VAL A 238 11.71 8.30 11.10
C VAL A 238 13.13 8.86 10.88
N VAL A 239 13.27 9.83 9.98
CA VAL A 239 14.57 10.48 9.71
C VAL A 239 15.06 11.22 10.95
N ALA A 240 14.18 11.88 11.69
CA ALA A 240 14.54 12.63 12.89
C ALA A 240 15.09 11.73 14.00
N SER A 241 14.54 10.53 14.21
CA SER A 241 15.05 9.61 15.23
C SER A 241 16.43 9.04 14.88
N LEU A 242 16.67 8.72 13.61
CA LEU A 242 17.99 8.29 13.14
C LEU A 242 19.01 9.43 13.22
N ASN A 243 18.63 10.63 12.80
CA ASN A 243 19.51 11.81 12.90
C ASN A 243 19.75 12.23 14.35
N ALA A 244 18.83 11.96 15.29
CA ALA A 244 19.05 12.18 16.71
C ALA A 244 20.20 11.32 17.24
N ALA A 245 20.24 10.04 16.87
CA ALA A 245 21.32 9.13 17.25
C ALA A 245 22.68 9.60 16.69
N ASP A 246 22.70 9.97 15.41
CA ASP A 246 23.92 10.44 14.73
C ASP A 246 24.37 11.82 15.25
N ALA A 247 23.43 12.71 15.63
CA ALA A 247 23.73 14.00 16.21
C ALA A 247 24.43 13.90 17.58
N ILE A 248 24.10 12.88 18.39
CA ILE A 248 24.82 12.60 19.66
C ILE A 248 26.26 12.21 19.37
N LEU A 249 26.48 11.35 18.39
CA LEU A 249 27.83 10.95 17.99
C LEU A 249 28.62 12.12 17.42
N THR A 250 27.97 13.00 16.64
CA THR A 250 28.58 14.20 16.09
C THR A 250 28.96 15.19 17.21
N LEU A 251 28.07 15.40 18.19
CA LEU A 251 28.34 16.23 19.37
C LEU A 251 29.52 15.68 20.18
N ALA A 252 29.48 14.39 20.49
CA ALA A 252 30.55 13.71 21.20
C ALA A 252 31.87 13.78 20.45
N GLY A 253 31.85 13.66 19.10
CA GLY A 253 33.05 13.84 18.26
C GLY A 253 33.61 15.25 18.29
N LEU A 254 32.76 16.27 18.23
CA LEU A 254 33.18 17.67 18.37
C LEU A 254 33.84 17.97 19.72
N SER A 255 33.19 17.55 20.80
CA SER A 255 33.66 17.75 22.16
C SER A 255 34.90 16.93 22.49
N PHE A 256 35.01 15.73 21.93
CA PHE A 256 36.21 14.88 22.02
C PHE A 256 37.44 15.58 21.44
N LEU A 257 37.27 16.34 20.37
CA LEU A 257 38.33 17.16 19.75
C LEU A 257 38.54 18.49 20.46
N GLY A 258 37.80 18.77 21.54
CA GLY A 258 37.91 20.05 22.28
C GLY A 258 37.25 21.23 21.60
N ILE A 259 36.31 20.98 20.67
CA ILE A 259 35.64 22.02 19.88
C ILE A 259 34.14 22.00 20.18
N GLY A 260 33.49 23.14 20.28
CA GLY A 260 32.05 23.28 20.36
C GLY A 260 31.47 23.45 21.76
N MET A 261 31.92 22.71 22.78
CA MET A 261 31.41 22.85 24.14
C MET A 261 32.54 23.25 25.12
N ASP A 262 32.30 24.34 25.87
CA ASP A 262 33.19 24.71 26.97
C ASP A 262 32.89 23.84 28.21
N PRO A 263 33.86 23.07 28.72
CA PRO A 263 33.67 22.18 29.86
C PRO A 263 33.29 22.89 31.15
N SER A 264 33.57 24.21 31.25
CA SER A 264 33.16 25.02 32.40
C SER A 264 31.70 25.44 32.36
N VAL A 265 31.07 25.37 31.17
CA VAL A 265 29.69 25.77 30.94
C VAL A 265 28.73 24.57 31.04
N ALA A 266 29.14 23.41 30.53
CA ALA A 266 28.32 22.19 30.55
C ALA A 266 29.16 20.92 30.58
N ALA A 267 28.65 19.87 31.23
CA ALA A 267 29.19 18.52 31.11
C ALA A 267 28.83 17.93 29.74
N GLU A 268 29.79 17.25 29.11
CA GLU A 268 29.57 16.61 27.84
C GLU A 268 30.40 15.31 27.76
N TRP A 269 29.78 14.25 27.31
CA TRP A 269 30.35 12.89 27.34
C TRP A 269 31.58 12.70 26.46
N GLY A 270 31.63 13.33 25.27
CA GLY A 270 32.77 13.24 24.35
C GLY A 270 34.02 13.87 24.93
N TYR A 271 33.89 15.01 25.62
CA TYR A 271 34.97 15.64 26.35
C TYR A 271 35.50 14.75 27.50
N ASP A 272 34.56 14.16 28.27
CA ASP A 272 34.92 13.25 29.35
C ASP A 272 35.66 12.01 28.86
N ILE A 273 35.22 11.44 27.71
CA ILE A 273 35.92 10.32 27.07
C ILE A 273 37.30 10.71 26.59
N SER A 274 37.45 11.90 25.99
CA SER A 274 38.77 12.39 25.54
C SER A 274 39.81 12.44 26.68
N ARG A 275 39.38 12.93 27.84
CA ARG A 275 40.19 12.91 29.07
C ARG A 275 40.37 11.51 29.62
N GLY A 276 39.29 10.72 29.61
CA GLY A 276 39.27 9.34 30.10
C GLY A 276 40.27 8.41 29.40
N ILE A 277 40.72 8.74 28.18
CA ILE A 277 41.77 7.95 27.50
C ILE A 277 43.10 8.02 28.27
N SER A 278 43.54 9.21 28.65
CA SER A 278 44.76 9.41 29.43
C SER A 278 44.64 8.76 30.82
N ASP A 279 43.48 8.90 31.45
CA ASP A 279 43.18 8.31 32.75
C ASP A 279 43.19 6.76 32.67
N ALA A 280 42.62 6.15 31.63
CA ALA A 280 42.59 4.71 31.40
C ALA A 280 44.01 4.13 31.23
N GLN A 281 44.90 4.83 30.54
CA GLN A 281 46.32 4.47 30.42
C GLN A 281 47.04 4.47 31.78
N ALA A 282 46.58 5.32 32.69
CA ALA A 282 47.08 5.39 34.07
C ALA A 282 46.37 4.40 35.02
N GLY A 283 45.40 3.58 34.54
CA GLY A 283 44.68 2.60 35.32
C GLY A 283 43.28 3.08 35.81
N PHE A 284 42.88 4.31 35.52
CA PHE A 284 41.62 4.91 35.99
C PHE A 284 40.53 4.79 34.95
N TRP A 285 40.07 3.57 34.63
CA TRP A 285 39.17 3.24 33.55
C TRP A 285 37.76 3.84 33.66
N TRP A 286 37.27 4.14 34.85
CA TRP A 286 35.90 4.59 35.12
C TRP A 286 35.58 5.96 34.56
N THR A 287 36.56 6.86 34.41
CA THR A 287 36.37 8.23 33.93
C THR A 287 35.91 8.29 32.48
N GLY A 288 36.32 7.32 31.63
CA GLY A 288 35.91 7.21 30.23
C GLY A 288 34.81 6.15 29.96
N LEU A 289 34.80 5.07 30.77
CA LEU A 289 33.88 3.95 30.55
C LEU A 289 32.41 4.35 30.73
N PHE A 290 32.06 5.04 31.83
CA PHE A 290 30.66 5.39 32.13
C PHE A 290 30.05 6.40 31.15
N PRO A 291 30.74 7.48 30.75
CA PRO A 291 30.26 8.35 29.65
C PRO A 291 30.11 7.59 28.34
N GLY A 292 31.05 6.68 28.03
CA GLY A 292 30.96 5.84 26.83
C GLY A 292 29.73 4.92 26.80
N ILE A 293 29.45 4.27 27.94
CA ILE A 293 28.22 3.45 28.09
C ILE A 293 26.97 4.31 27.90
N ALA A 294 26.95 5.54 28.46
CA ALA A 294 25.81 6.45 28.33
C ALA A 294 25.54 6.81 26.84
N ILE A 295 26.58 7.10 26.07
CA ILE A 295 26.44 7.33 24.61
C ILE A 295 25.88 6.10 23.92
N ILE A 296 26.47 4.93 24.15
CA ILE A 296 26.04 3.68 23.52
C ILE A 296 24.56 3.41 23.81
N LEU A 297 24.13 3.53 25.06
CA LEU A 297 22.76 3.27 25.43
C LEU A 297 21.77 4.26 24.81
N LEU A 298 22.07 5.56 24.85
CA LEU A 298 21.18 6.58 24.29
C LEU A 298 21.09 6.48 22.75
N VAL A 299 22.23 6.31 22.06
CA VAL A 299 22.29 6.09 20.61
C VAL A 299 21.49 4.80 20.24
N THR A 300 21.72 3.70 20.97
CA THR A 300 20.95 2.46 20.75
C THR A 300 19.46 2.69 20.95
N GLY A 301 19.04 3.39 22.00
CA GLY A 301 17.65 3.72 22.28
C GLY A 301 17.00 4.49 21.12
N LEU A 302 17.65 5.54 20.65
CA LEU A 302 17.16 6.35 19.52
C LEU A 302 17.12 5.60 18.19
N THR A 303 18.13 4.77 17.91
CA THR A 303 18.17 3.92 16.72
C THR A 303 17.04 2.91 16.71
N LEU A 304 16.79 2.22 17.85
CA LEU A 304 15.68 1.28 17.99
C LEU A 304 14.30 1.95 17.83
N VAL A 305 14.13 3.20 18.29
CA VAL A 305 12.94 4.00 18.03
C VAL A 305 12.79 4.24 16.53
N GLY A 306 13.88 4.66 15.86
CA GLY A 306 13.88 4.94 14.42
C GLY A 306 13.51 3.72 13.57
N GLU A 307 14.10 2.57 13.85
CA GLU A 307 13.79 1.32 13.17
C GLU A 307 12.34 0.87 13.42
N GLY A 308 11.87 0.94 14.67
CA GLY A 308 10.50 0.61 15.01
C GLY A 308 9.47 1.55 14.36
N LEU A 309 9.78 2.85 14.22
CA LEU A 309 8.99 3.82 13.46
C LEU A 309 8.99 3.49 11.96
N ASN A 310 10.16 3.24 11.38
CA ASN A 310 10.30 2.90 9.96
C ASN A 310 9.44 1.69 9.59
N ASP A 311 9.55 0.61 10.35
CA ASP A 311 8.76 -0.62 10.13
C ASP A 311 7.24 -0.39 10.30
N SER A 312 6.85 0.52 11.19
CA SER A 312 5.44 0.81 11.46
C SER A 312 4.81 1.74 10.43
N TYR A 313 5.58 2.69 9.88
CA TYR A 313 5.07 3.68 8.91
C TYR A 313 5.29 3.29 7.45
N ASN A 314 6.22 2.38 7.14
CA ASN A 314 6.45 1.93 5.78
C ASN A 314 5.34 0.97 5.30
N PRO A 315 4.49 1.35 4.31
CA PRO A 315 3.41 0.50 3.84
C PRO A 315 3.90 -0.82 3.22
N LEU A 316 5.12 -0.83 2.65
CA LEU A 316 5.73 -2.00 2.01
C LEU A 316 6.19 -3.05 3.04
N LEU A 317 6.53 -2.62 4.26
CA LEU A 317 6.96 -3.48 5.36
C LEU A 317 5.79 -3.89 6.26
N ARG A 318 4.63 -3.23 6.14
CA ARG A 318 3.41 -3.65 6.84
C ARG A 318 3.02 -5.04 6.31
N ARG A 319 3.34 -6.07 7.07
CA ARG A 319 2.74 -7.38 6.84
C ARG A 319 1.24 -7.23 7.09
N PRO A 320 0.39 -7.42 6.08
CA PRO A 320 -1.04 -7.42 6.31
C PRO A 320 -1.33 -8.41 7.44
N VAL A 321 -2.17 -8.01 8.39
CA VAL A 321 -2.59 -8.90 9.47
C VAL A 321 -3.35 -10.04 8.83
N HIS A 322 -2.68 -11.19 8.67
CA HIS A 322 -3.28 -12.38 8.12
C HIS A 322 -4.21 -12.98 9.16
N ARG A 323 -5.44 -12.50 9.23
CA ARG A 323 -6.51 -13.28 9.83
C ARG A 323 -6.88 -14.34 8.82
N SER A 324 -6.30 -15.52 8.98
CA SER A 324 -6.79 -16.72 8.29
C SER A 324 -8.20 -16.99 8.80
N TYR A 325 -9.19 -16.73 7.97
CA TYR A 325 -10.56 -17.13 8.24
C TYR A 325 -10.71 -18.58 7.77
N ALA A 326 -11.20 -19.46 8.65
CA ALA A 326 -11.62 -20.78 8.24
C ALA A 326 -12.85 -20.61 7.30
N LEU A 327 -12.69 -21.04 6.07
CA LEU A 327 -13.83 -21.12 5.14
C LEU A 327 -14.80 -22.19 5.66
N PRO A 328 -16.13 -21.94 5.64
CA PRO A 328 -17.08 -22.97 5.97
C PRO A 328 -16.83 -24.15 5.04
N GLY A 329 -16.57 -25.33 5.58
CA GLY A 329 -16.36 -26.55 4.81
C GLY A 329 -17.57 -26.73 3.89
N GLY A 330 -17.37 -26.53 2.58
CA GLY A 330 -18.43 -26.67 1.60
C GLY A 330 -18.82 -28.13 1.52
N GLN A 331 -20.07 -28.46 1.85
CA GLN A 331 -20.68 -29.63 1.23
C GLN A 331 -20.75 -29.30 -0.27
N PRO A 332 -20.27 -30.20 -1.15
CA PRO A 332 -20.41 -29.99 -2.59
C PRO A 332 -21.90 -29.77 -2.91
N ALA A 333 -22.21 -28.57 -3.42
CA ALA A 333 -23.55 -28.31 -3.92
C ALA A 333 -23.93 -29.43 -4.90
N ALA A 334 -25.09 -30.04 -4.68
CA ALA A 334 -25.56 -31.14 -5.43
C ALA A 334 -25.64 -30.77 -6.91
N THR A 335 -24.94 -31.57 -7.70
CA THR A 335 -25.29 -31.99 -9.07
C THR A 335 -25.52 -30.91 -10.11
N THR A 336 -24.47 -30.53 -10.78
CA THR A 336 -24.60 -30.11 -12.18
C THR A 336 -24.86 -31.41 -12.97
N THR A 337 -26.06 -31.56 -13.51
CA THR A 337 -26.42 -32.64 -14.39
C THR A 337 -25.45 -32.69 -15.57
N ALA A 338 -24.75 -33.77 -15.73
CA ALA A 338 -23.76 -33.98 -16.78
C ALA A 338 -24.46 -33.92 -18.16
N LEU A 339 -24.29 -32.82 -18.86
CA LEU A 339 -24.44 -32.79 -20.31
C LEU A 339 -23.25 -33.57 -20.89
N ALA A 340 -23.55 -34.72 -21.51
CA ALA A 340 -22.58 -35.56 -22.18
C ALA A 340 -22.04 -34.84 -23.43
N ALA A 341 -20.90 -34.18 -23.26
CA ALA A 341 -20.10 -33.58 -24.34
C ALA A 341 -18.66 -33.40 -23.84
N ALA A 342 -17.68 -33.31 -24.73
CA ALA A 342 -16.24 -33.24 -24.53
C ALA A 342 -15.74 -32.76 -23.17
N GLU A 343 -14.68 -33.35 -22.64
CA GLU A 343 -14.10 -32.96 -21.34
C GLU A 343 -13.76 -31.46 -21.32
N PRO A 344 -14.17 -30.72 -20.29
CA PRO A 344 -13.89 -29.30 -20.19
C PRO A 344 -12.37 -29.05 -19.98
N VAL A 345 -11.86 -27.96 -20.54
CA VAL A 345 -10.47 -27.54 -20.32
C VAL A 345 -10.27 -27.12 -18.87
N ILE A 346 -11.24 -26.40 -18.30
CA ILE A 346 -11.26 -26.03 -16.89
C ILE A 346 -12.66 -26.23 -16.30
N ARG A 347 -12.71 -26.82 -15.11
CA ARG A 347 -13.94 -26.99 -14.34
C ARG A 347 -13.76 -26.40 -12.96
N VAL A 348 -14.64 -25.48 -12.59
CA VAL A 348 -14.67 -24.79 -11.30
C VAL A 348 -15.88 -25.27 -10.51
N ARG A 349 -15.66 -25.65 -9.26
CA ARG A 349 -16.73 -26.09 -8.35
C ARG A 349 -16.55 -25.42 -7.00
N ASP A 350 -17.59 -24.74 -6.53
CA ASP A 350 -17.68 -24.09 -5.22
C ASP A 350 -16.43 -23.22 -4.87
N LEU A 351 -15.90 -22.50 -5.87
CA LEU A 351 -14.72 -21.68 -5.66
C LEU A 351 -15.07 -20.50 -4.75
N ARG A 352 -14.28 -20.34 -3.68
CA ARG A 352 -14.37 -19.24 -2.72
C ARG A 352 -13.04 -18.54 -2.64
N VAL A 353 -13.08 -17.19 -2.68
CA VAL A 353 -11.92 -16.34 -2.47
C VAL A 353 -12.33 -15.20 -1.54
N TRP A 354 -11.77 -15.20 -0.33
CA TRP A 354 -12.07 -14.22 0.70
C TRP A 354 -10.82 -13.45 1.09
N TYR A 355 -10.98 -12.15 1.32
CA TYR A 355 -9.92 -11.28 1.80
C TYR A 355 -10.14 -10.91 3.27
N GLY A 356 -9.12 -11.07 4.10
CA GLY A 356 -9.18 -10.64 5.50
C GLY A 356 -9.05 -9.13 5.63
N THR A 357 -10.02 -8.48 6.30
CA THR A 357 -9.96 -7.06 6.66
C THR A 357 -10.22 -6.87 8.15
N ASP A 358 -9.99 -5.64 8.66
CA ASP A 358 -10.26 -5.32 10.06
C ASP A 358 -11.77 -5.38 10.39
N ARG A 359 -12.64 -5.17 9.38
CA ARG A 359 -14.11 -5.26 9.50
C ARG A 359 -14.64 -6.69 9.41
N GLY A 360 -13.85 -7.64 8.92
CA GLY A 360 -14.26 -9.01 8.68
C GLY A 360 -13.77 -9.54 7.31
N PRO A 361 -14.16 -10.76 6.91
CA PRO A 361 -13.79 -11.31 5.62
C PRO A 361 -14.64 -10.71 4.49
N VAL A 362 -14.00 -10.11 3.49
CA VAL A 362 -14.65 -9.71 2.23
C VAL A 362 -14.85 -10.95 1.37
N ARG A 363 -16.08 -11.37 1.14
CA ARG A 363 -16.47 -12.57 0.36
C ARG A 363 -16.53 -12.26 -1.13
N ALA A 364 -15.37 -11.96 -1.71
CA ALA A 364 -15.28 -11.47 -3.08
C ALA A 364 -15.70 -12.51 -4.13
N VAL A 365 -15.44 -13.79 -3.88
CA VAL A 365 -15.98 -14.95 -4.63
C VAL A 365 -16.49 -15.93 -3.58
N ASP A 366 -17.72 -16.39 -3.71
CA ASP A 366 -18.37 -17.16 -2.66
C ASP A 366 -19.30 -18.26 -3.21
N GLY A 367 -18.69 -19.38 -3.60
CA GLY A 367 -19.40 -20.57 -4.09
C GLY A 367 -19.63 -20.55 -5.61
N VAL A 368 -18.69 -20.04 -6.39
CA VAL A 368 -18.80 -19.96 -7.85
C VAL A 368 -18.49 -21.30 -8.49
N SER A 369 -19.39 -21.72 -9.42
CA SER A 369 -19.24 -22.97 -10.19
C SER A 369 -19.54 -22.73 -11.66
N PHE A 370 -18.62 -23.15 -12.54
CA PHE A 370 -18.79 -23.14 -14.00
C PHE A 370 -17.76 -24.06 -14.68
N GLU A 371 -17.94 -24.27 -15.98
CA GLU A 371 -16.96 -24.98 -16.80
C GLU A 371 -16.74 -24.27 -18.13
N ILE A 372 -15.54 -24.40 -18.69
CA ILE A 372 -15.18 -23.90 -20.01
C ILE A 372 -14.68 -25.07 -20.84
N ARG A 373 -15.24 -25.25 -22.02
CA ARG A 373 -14.91 -26.33 -22.96
C ARG A 373 -13.71 -25.95 -23.84
N GLU A 374 -13.18 -26.90 -24.58
CA GLU A 374 -12.14 -26.63 -25.57
C GLU A 374 -12.65 -25.65 -26.62
N ARG A 375 -11.81 -24.63 -26.94
CA ARG A 375 -12.10 -23.57 -27.93
C ARG A 375 -13.34 -22.72 -27.57
N GLU A 376 -13.80 -22.77 -26.35
CA GLU A 376 -14.94 -21.95 -25.89
C GLU A 376 -14.47 -20.62 -25.32
N THR A 377 -15.21 -19.55 -25.62
CA THR A 377 -15.11 -18.26 -24.95
C THR A 377 -16.28 -18.09 -24.01
N LEU A 378 -16.01 -18.08 -22.69
CA LEU A 378 -16.98 -17.75 -21.65
C LEU A 378 -16.82 -16.28 -21.28
N GLY A 379 -17.86 -15.48 -21.49
CA GLY A 379 -17.93 -14.09 -21.00
C GLY A 379 -18.31 -14.07 -19.51
N LEU A 380 -17.62 -13.28 -18.70
CA LEU A 380 -17.98 -13.02 -17.30
C LEU A 380 -18.32 -11.55 -17.14
N VAL A 381 -19.59 -11.25 -16.86
CA VAL A 381 -20.13 -9.88 -16.78
C VAL A 381 -20.75 -9.60 -15.41
N GLY A 382 -20.93 -8.33 -15.08
CA GLY A 382 -21.56 -7.86 -13.85
C GLY A 382 -21.07 -6.48 -13.44
N GLU A 383 -21.69 -5.89 -12.43
CA GLU A 383 -21.33 -4.57 -11.90
C GLU A 383 -19.87 -4.51 -11.42
N SER A 384 -19.29 -3.30 -11.37
CA SER A 384 -17.97 -3.09 -10.80
C SER A 384 -17.94 -3.53 -9.31
N GLY A 385 -16.86 -4.19 -8.90
CA GLY A 385 -16.73 -4.67 -7.51
C GLY A 385 -17.44 -6.00 -7.19
N CYS A 386 -18.18 -6.63 -8.12
CA CYS A 386 -18.88 -7.91 -7.84
C CYS A 386 -17.95 -9.14 -7.72
N GLY A 387 -16.62 -9.01 -7.94
CA GLY A 387 -15.64 -10.08 -7.75
C GLY A 387 -15.03 -10.69 -9.01
N LYS A 388 -15.32 -10.19 -10.22
CA LYS A 388 -14.84 -10.74 -11.51
C LYS A 388 -13.32 -10.90 -11.59
N SER A 389 -12.57 -9.83 -11.38
CA SER A 389 -11.09 -9.86 -11.40
C SER A 389 -10.51 -10.72 -10.29
N THR A 390 -11.20 -10.79 -9.13
CA THR A 390 -10.83 -11.72 -8.05
C THR A 390 -11.01 -13.16 -8.46
N LEU A 391 -12.09 -13.49 -9.19
CA LEU A 391 -12.31 -14.81 -9.74
C LEU A 391 -11.18 -15.19 -10.71
N GLY A 392 -10.87 -14.34 -11.69
CA GLY A 392 -9.77 -14.57 -12.64
C GLY A 392 -8.41 -14.80 -11.95
N ARG A 393 -8.06 -13.96 -10.98
CA ARG A 393 -6.83 -14.14 -10.17
C ARG A 393 -6.90 -15.38 -9.28
N GLY A 394 -8.08 -15.69 -8.75
CA GLY A 394 -8.34 -16.89 -7.95
C GLY A 394 -8.08 -18.17 -8.71
N LEU A 395 -8.49 -18.28 -9.98
CA LEU A 395 -8.21 -19.44 -10.84
C LEU A 395 -6.70 -19.70 -10.95
N LEU A 396 -5.92 -18.65 -11.09
CA LEU A 396 -4.46 -18.73 -11.26
C LEU A 396 -3.68 -18.76 -9.93
N GLY A 397 -4.35 -18.59 -8.78
CA GLY A 397 -3.68 -18.45 -7.49
C GLY A 397 -2.78 -17.21 -7.39
N LEU A 398 -3.13 -16.12 -8.09
CA LEU A 398 -2.46 -14.82 -8.04
C LEU A 398 -3.18 -13.88 -7.07
N LEU A 399 -3.30 -14.33 -5.85
CA LEU A 399 -3.96 -13.59 -4.78
C LEU A 399 -2.95 -12.90 -3.86
N PRO A 400 -3.28 -11.75 -3.28
CA PRO A 400 -2.42 -11.12 -2.29
C PRO A 400 -2.29 -12.01 -1.05
N VAL A 401 -1.20 -11.80 -0.32
CA VAL A 401 -0.94 -12.50 0.93
C VAL A 401 -2.10 -12.23 1.90
N GLY A 402 -2.63 -13.28 2.54
CA GLY A 402 -3.79 -13.19 3.45
C GLY A 402 -5.14 -13.45 2.81
N ALA A 403 -5.21 -13.57 1.50
CA ALA A 403 -6.42 -14.09 0.86
C ALA A 403 -6.54 -15.61 1.10
N THR A 404 -7.75 -16.05 1.39
CA THR A 404 -8.09 -17.48 1.55
C THR A 404 -8.76 -17.96 0.27
N ARG A 405 -8.37 -19.14 -0.21
CA ARG A 405 -8.95 -19.78 -1.41
C ARG A 405 -9.35 -21.21 -1.09
N ASP A 406 -10.56 -21.60 -1.46
CA ASP A 406 -11.09 -22.95 -1.28
C ASP A 406 -11.97 -23.37 -2.47
N GLY A 407 -12.31 -24.66 -2.55
CA GLY A 407 -13.07 -25.25 -3.63
C GLY A 407 -12.21 -26.08 -4.56
N VAL A 408 -12.72 -26.32 -5.77
CA VAL A 408 -12.02 -27.12 -6.79
C VAL A 408 -11.91 -26.33 -8.09
N VAL A 409 -10.69 -26.21 -8.58
CA VAL A 409 -10.38 -25.68 -9.91
C VAL A 409 -9.61 -26.77 -10.66
N ASP A 410 -10.35 -27.62 -11.37
CA ASP A 410 -9.76 -28.71 -12.14
C ASP A 410 -9.32 -28.25 -13.53
N PHE A 411 -8.05 -28.40 -13.81
CA PHE A 411 -7.42 -28.12 -15.10
C PHE A 411 -6.65 -29.37 -15.57
N GLY A 412 -7.23 -30.07 -16.52
CA GLY A 412 -6.64 -31.31 -17.05
C GLY A 412 -6.38 -32.38 -15.99
N GLY A 413 -7.33 -32.61 -15.07
CA GLY A 413 -7.26 -33.58 -13.99
C GLY A 413 -6.46 -33.14 -12.77
N ARG A 414 -6.05 -31.87 -12.69
CA ARG A 414 -5.30 -31.31 -11.54
C ARG A 414 -6.09 -30.20 -10.85
N ASN A 415 -6.24 -30.31 -9.54
CA ASN A 415 -6.85 -29.23 -8.75
C ASN A 415 -5.84 -28.11 -8.48
N LEU A 416 -6.04 -26.96 -9.13
CA LEU A 416 -5.16 -25.79 -9.00
C LEU A 416 -5.23 -25.12 -7.63
N VAL A 417 -6.31 -25.36 -6.83
CA VAL A 417 -6.44 -24.79 -5.48
C VAL A 417 -5.42 -25.39 -4.53
N THR A 418 -5.18 -26.70 -4.65
CA THR A 418 -4.25 -27.45 -3.80
C THR A 418 -2.84 -27.57 -4.40
N ALA A 419 -2.65 -27.11 -5.64
CA ALA A 419 -1.34 -27.16 -6.30
C ALA A 419 -0.30 -26.32 -5.58
N SER A 420 0.90 -26.83 -5.46
CA SER A 420 2.04 -26.13 -4.87
C SER A 420 2.45 -24.90 -5.70
N PRO A 421 3.10 -23.89 -5.10
CA PRO A 421 3.63 -22.73 -5.85
C PRO A 421 4.55 -23.12 -7.00
N ALA A 422 5.31 -24.21 -6.88
CA ALA A 422 6.20 -24.71 -7.92
C ALA A 422 5.43 -25.30 -9.11
N GLU A 423 4.37 -26.06 -8.86
CA GLU A 423 3.49 -26.60 -9.89
C GLU A 423 2.74 -25.48 -10.61
N MET A 424 2.16 -24.52 -9.85
CA MET A 424 1.49 -23.36 -10.44
C MET A 424 2.43 -22.54 -11.33
N ARG A 425 3.70 -22.40 -10.97
CA ARG A 425 4.71 -21.69 -11.78
C ARG A 425 4.93 -22.38 -13.13
N LYS A 426 4.93 -23.71 -13.16
CA LYS A 426 5.07 -24.48 -14.41
C LYS A 426 3.86 -24.36 -15.33
N LEU A 427 2.65 -24.14 -14.77
CA LEU A 427 1.42 -24.01 -15.54
C LEU A 427 1.20 -22.59 -16.06
N ARG A 428 1.55 -21.57 -15.26
CA ARG A 428 1.41 -20.16 -15.67
C ARG A 428 2.36 -19.83 -16.83
N GLY A 429 1.84 -19.31 -17.89
CA GLY A 429 2.51 -19.10 -19.17
C GLY A 429 2.26 -20.23 -20.14
N PRO A 430 2.90 -21.41 -20.01
CA PRO A 430 2.78 -22.51 -20.97
C PRO A 430 1.40 -23.13 -21.11
N ALA A 431 0.64 -23.25 -20.03
CA ALA A 431 -0.67 -23.89 -20.04
C ALA A 431 -1.82 -22.90 -19.81
N ILE A 432 -1.61 -21.90 -18.96
CA ILE A 432 -2.61 -20.91 -18.58
C ILE A 432 -2.00 -19.50 -18.72
N GLY A 433 -2.58 -18.67 -19.59
CA GLY A 433 -2.20 -17.26 -19.78
C GLY A 433 -3.09 -16.29 -18.99
N LEU A 434 -2.58 -15.11 -18.69
CA LEU A 434 -3.33 -14.00 -18.08
C LEU A 434 -3.03 -12.70 -18.80
N VAL A 435 -4.09 -12.05 -19.28
CA VAL A 435 -4.05 -10.67 -19.76
C VAL A 435 -4.59 -9.77 -18.66
N PHE A 436 -3.76 -8.84 -18.19
CA PHE A 436 -4.09 -7.95 -17.07
C PHE A 436 -4.90 -6.72 -17.52
N GLN A 437 -5.69 -6.18 -16.61
CA GLN A 437 -6.55 -5.00 -16.81
C GLN A 437 -5.77 -3.71 -17.11
N GLU A 438 -4.59 -3.50 -16.48
CA GLU A 438 -3.82 -2.26 -16.60
C GLU A 438 -2.43 -2.50 -17.22
N PRO A 439 -2.25 -2.25 -18.54
CA PRO A 439 -0.95 -2.48 -19.21
C PRO A 439 0.12 -1.49 -18.79
N MET A 440 -0.28 -0.30 -18.27
CA MET A 440 0.63 0.78 -17.93
C MET A 440 1.53 0.44 -16.72
N THR A 441 1.02 -0.37 -15.80
CA THR A 441 1.70 -0.72 -14.54
C THR A 441 2.37 -2.08 -14.56
N ARG A 442 2.23 -2.85 -15.65
CA ARG A 442 2.69 -4.25 -15.73
C ARG A 442 3.96 -4.47 -16.54
N LEU A 443 4.31 -3.52 -17.41
CA LEU A 443 5.58 -3.53 -18.11
C LEU A 443 6.58 -2.66 -17.34
N ASP A 444 7.75 -3.22 -17.01
CA ASP A 444 8.83 -2.46 -16.38
C ASP A 444 9.31 -1.37 -17.37
N PRO A 445 9.18 -0.08 -17.03
CA PRO A 445 9.54 1.02 -17.92
C PRO A 445 11.05 1.08 -18.24
N LEU A 446 11.88 0.43 -17.43
CA LEU A 446 13.34 0.38 -17.60
C LEU A 446 13.80 -0.82 -18.42
N MET A 447 12.92 -1.78 -18.70
CA MET A 447 13.21 -2.96 -19.54
C MET A 447 12.70 -2.75 -20.97
N ARG A 448 13.45 -3.21 -21.96
CA ARG A 448 13.00 -3.24 -23.34
C ARG A 448 11.94 -4.32 -23.55
N ILE A 449 11.11 -4.18 -24.57
CA ILE A 449 10.12 -5.20 -24.92
C ILE A 449 10.80 -6.54 -25.20
N SER A 450 11.96 -6.55 -25.89
CA SER A 450 12.78 -7.74 -26.09
C SER A 450 13.13 -8.49 -24.81
N ASP A 451 13.40 -7.75 -23.74
CA ASP A 451 13.89 -8.30 -22.48
C ASP A 451 12.73 -8.92 -21.67
N HIS A 452 11.54 -8.31 -21.74
CA HIS A 452 10.33 -8.91 -21.17
C HIS A 452 10.00 -10.28 -21.79
N PHE A 453 10.10 -10.40 -23.13
CA PHE A 453 9.89 -11.68 -23.80
C PHE A 453 10.99 -12.69 -23.48
N ALA A 454 12.25 -12.23 -23.42
CA ALA A 454 13.38 -13.08 -23.08
C ALA A 454 13.26 -13.63 -21.65
N GLU A 455 12.88 -12.79 -20.69
CA GLU A 455 12.64 -13.18 -19.30
C GLU A 455 11.50 -14.21 -19.20
N ALA A 456 10.35 -13.93 -19.84
CA ALA A 456 9.23 -14.85 -19.84
C ALA A 456 9.62 -16.23 -20.40
N LEU A 457 10.25 -16.28 -21.58
CA LEU A 457 10.61 -17.53 -22.24
C LEU A 457 11.69 -18.31 -21.45
N ARG A 458 12.73 -17.64 -20.97
CA ARG A 458 13.80 -18.26 -20.19
C ARG A 458 13.39 -18.73 -18.80
N THR A 459 12.34 -18.15 -18.25
CA THR A 459 11.77 -18.63 -16.99
C THR A 459 11.26 -20.07 -17.08
N HIS A 460 10.79 -20.49 -18.27
CA HIS A 460 10.27 -21.83 -18.52
C HIS A 460 11.22 -22.75 -19.30
N ASP A 461 12.10 -22.15 -20.08
CA ASP A 461 13.14 -22.84 -20.85
C ASP A 461 14.46 -22.08 -20.72
N PRO A 462 15.27 -22.36 -19.65
CA PRO A 462 16.52 -21.66 -19.39
C PRO A 462 17.57 -21.82 -20.50
N ASP A 463 17.50 -22.90 -21.26
CA ASP A 463 18.45 -23.25 -22.31
C ASP A 463 18.02 -22.74 -23.70
N ILE A 464 16.91 -22.03 -23.81
CA ILE A 464 16.40 -21.49 -25.07
C ILE A 464 17.42 -20.52 -25.71
N SER A 465 17.70 -20.72 -27.00
CA SER A 465 18.63 -19.88 -27.73
C SER A 465 18.09 -18.47 -27.98
N ASP A 466 18.97 -17.47 -28.07
CA ASP A 466 18.61 -16.09 -28.40
C ASP A 466 17.88 -15.95 -29.73
N ALA A 467 18.25 -16.78 -30.69
CA ALA A 467 17.59 -16.83 -31.99
C ALA A 467 16.14 -17.29 -31.88
N GLU A 468 15.86 -18.30 -31.05
CA GLU A 468 14.52 -18.84 -30.82
C GLU A 468 13.68 -17.88 -29.98
N VAL A 469 14.26 -17.26 -28.93
CA VAL A 469 13.62 -16.16 -28.17
C VAL A 469 13.17 -15.07 -29.13
N ARG A 470 14.06 -14.60 -29.98
CA ARG A 470 13.77 -13.55 -30.96
C ARG A 470 12.66 -13.98 -31.93
N ARG A 471 12.74 -15.20 -32.47
CA ARG A 471 11.74 -15.74 -33.43
C ARG A 471 10.35 -15.77 -32.81
N ARG A 472 10.18 -16.42 -31.63
CA ARG A 472 8.88 -16.51 -30.94
C ARG A 472 8.34 -15.15 -30.55
N SER A 473 9.20 -14.26 -30.09
CA SER A 473 8.80 -12.90 -29.67
C SER A 473 8.27 -12.10 -30.87
N LEU A 474 8.99 -12.14 -32.01
CA LEU A 474 8.58 -11.41 -33.22
C LEU A 474 7.31 -12.00 -33.83
N GLU A 475 7.13 -13.32 -33.77
CA GLU A 475 5.90 -14.01 -34.20
C GLU A 475 4.71 -13.54 -33.35
N ALA A 476 4.85 -13.53 -32.00
CA ALA A 476 3.81 -13.09 -31.10
C ALA A 476 3.48 -11.60 -31.30
N LEU A 477 4.48 -10.73 -31.44
CA LEU A 477 4.29 -9.30 -31.72
C LEU A 477 3.66 -9.05 -33.08
N GLY A 478 4.02 -9.83 -34.09
CA GLY A 478 3.44 -9.78 -35.44
C GLY A 478 1.95 -10.13 -35.39
N GLY A 479 1.57 -11.15 -34.61
CA GLY A 479 0.17 -11.57 -34.40
C GLY A 479 -0.72 -10.47 -33.80
N VAL A 480 -0.14 -9.51 -33.07
CA VAL A 480 -0.88 -8.37 -32.51
C VAL A 480 -0.63 -7.05 -33.26
N GLY A 481 0.01 -7.10 -34.44
CA GLY A 481 0.25 -5.94 -35.28
C GLY A 481 1.32 -4.97 -34.77
N ILE A 482 2.29 -5.43 -33.98
CA ILE A 482 3.45 -4.64 -33.55
C ILE A 482 4.62 -4.88 -34.52
N PRO A 483 5.17 -3.82 -35.17
CA PRO A 483 6.24 -3.96 -36.13
C PRO A 483 7.54 -4.51 -35.52
N PRO A 484 8.27 -5.38 -36.21
CA PRO A 484 9.56 -5.94 -35.76
C PRO A 484 10.61 -4.87 -35.41
N THR A 485 10.56 -3.71 -36.04
CA THR A 485 11.48 -2.59 -35.81
C THR A 485 11.37 -2.05 -34.38
N ARG A 486 10.24 -2.23 -33.73
CA ARG A 486 9.97 -1.76 -32.37
C ARG A 486 10.30 -2.77 -31.25
N PHE A 487 10.83 -3.94 -31.60
CA PHE A 487 11.14 -5.00 -30.64
C PHE A 487 12.11 -4.58 -29.53
N ARG A 488 13.03 -3.65 -29.80
CA ARG A 488 14.03 -3.16 -28.83
C ARG A 488 13.63 -1.86 -28.13
N ASN A 489 12.42 -1.33 -28.40
CA ASN A 489 11.93 -0.13 -27.76
C ASN A 489 11.54 -0.38 -26.31
N TYR A 490 11.44 0.70 -25.53
CA TYR A 490 10.96 0.69 -24.14
C TYR A 490 9.44 0.88 -24.09
N PRO A 491 8.77 0.42 -23.03
CA PRO A 491 7.31 0.57 -22.89
C PRO A 491 6.79 2.01 -23.06
N TYR A 492 7.51 3.01 -22.56
CA TYR A 492 7.09 4.41 -22.63
C TYR A 492 7.07 4.98 -24.07
N GLU A 493 7.73 4.32 -25.03
CA GLU A 493 7.71 4.71 -26.43
C GLU A 493 6.45 4.23 -27.19
N PHE A 494 5.54 3.50 -26.52
CA PHE A 494 4.33 2.95 -27.10
C PHE A 494 3.08 3.65 -26.53
N SER A 495 2.04 3.80 -27.37
CA SER A 495 0.71 4.23 -26.92
C SER A 495 0.07 3.19 -25.98
N GLY A 496 -0.97 3.59 -25.25
CA GLY A 496 -1.72 2.69 -24.35
C GLY A 496 -2.21 1.42 -25.06
N GLY A 497 -2.86 1.57 -26.20
CA GLY A 497 -3.34 0.43 -26.99
C GLY A 497 -2.23 -0.46 -27.54
N MET A 498 -1.07 0.10 -27.87
CA MET A 498 0.09 -0.72 -28.28
C MET A 498 0.68 -1.49 -27.11
N ARG A 499 0.73 -0.91 -25.91
CA ARG A 499 1.17 -1.62 -24.68
C ARG A 499 0.21 -2.77 -24.35
N GLN A 500 -1.09 -2.55 -24.51
CA GLN A 500 -2.09 -3.61 -24.33
C GLN A 500 -1.86 -4.77 -25.31
N ARG A 501 -1.62 -4.49 -26.59
CA ARG A 501 -1.27 -5.51 -27.58
C ARG A 501 0.01 -6.27 -27.20
N ILE A 502 1.03 -5.57 -26.71
CA ILE A 502 2.27 -6.21 -26.23
C ILE A 502 1.99 -7.13 -25.05
N MET A 503 1.13 -6.73 -24.09
CA MET A 503 0.72 -7.57 -22.96
C MET A 503 -0.03 -8.83 -23.44
N ILE A 504 -0.91 -8.70 -24.43
CA ILE A 504 -1.58 -9.83 -25.05
C ILE A 504 -0.55 -10.76 -25.71
N ALA A 505 0.40 -10.22 -26.49
CA ALA A 505 1.46 -10.99 -27.11
C ALA A 505 2.32 -11.75 -26.07
N LEU A 506 2.64 -11.13 -24.94
CA LEU A 506 3.36 -11.77 -23.83
C LEU A 506 2.57 -12.93 -23.20
N ALA A 507 1.25 -12.76 -23.01
CA ALA A 507 0.41 -13.83 -22.51
C ALA A 507 0.32 -15.02 -23.47
N LEU A 508 0.51 -14.78 -24.77
CA LEU A 508 0.30 -15.75 -25.84
C LEU A 508 1.57 -16.37 -26.43
N VAL A 509 2.74 -15.83 -26.07
CA VAL A 509 4.03 -16.31 -26.62
C VAL A 509 4.27 -17.82 -26.37
N PHE A 510 3.61 -18.38 -25.36
CA PHE A 510 3.61 -19.81 -25.02
C PHE A 510 2.51 -20.63 -25.69
N ARG A 511 1.53 -19.99 -26.33
CA ARG A 511 0.32 -20.63 -26.90
C ARG A 511 -0.45 -21.46 -25.87
N PRO A 512 -0.92 -20.84 -24.76
CA PRO A 512 -1.57 -21.55 -23.67
C PRO A 512 -2.92 -22.14 -24.12
N ARG A 513 -3.33 -23.27 -23.52
CA ARG A 513 -4.64 -23.89 -23.77
C ARG A 513 -5.80 -23.09 -23.18
N PHE A 514 -5.54 -22.31 -22.13
CA PHE A 514 -6.54 -21.49 -21.46
C PHE A 514 -5.98 -20.08 -21.16
N VAL A 515 -6.77 -19.04 -21.43
CA VAL A 515 -6.43 -17.65 -21.15
C VAL A 515 -7.54 -17.00 -20.34
N VAL A 516 -7.14 -16.25 -19.31
CA VAL A 516 -8.02 -15.32 -18.60
C VAL A 516 -7.68 -13.91 -19.10
N ALA A 517 -8.65 -13.21 -19.66
CA ALA A 517 -8.51 -11.82 -20.10
C ALA A 517 -9.36 -10.93 -19.17
N ASP A 518 -8.69 -10.19 -18.27
CA ASP A 518 -9.32 -9.32 -17.29
C ASP A 518 -9.41 -7.89 -17.85
N GLU A 519 -10.59 -7.52 -18.33
CA GLU A 519 -10.90 -6.22 -18.95
C GLU A 519 -9.88 -5.79 -20.02
N PRO A 520 -9.64 -6.57 -21.06
CA PRO A 520 -8.54 -6.35 -22.00
C PRO A 520 -8.70 -5.09 -22.84
N THR A 521 -9.86 -4.43 -22.83
CA THR A 521 -10.19 -3.26 -23.68
C THR A 521 -10.46 -1.98 -22.86
N THR A 522 -10.37 -2.02 -21.54
CA THR A 522 -10.63 -0.87 -20.66
C THR A 522 -9.68 0.29 -20.95
N ALA A 523 -10.22 1.51 -21.01
CA ALA A 523 -9.51 2.76 -21.28
C ALA A 523 -8.91 2.87 -22.72
N LEU A 524 -9.44 2.13 -23.67
CA LEU A 524 -9.07 2.20 -25.08
C LEU A 524 -10.14 2.92 -25.91
N ASP A 525 -9.74 3.50 -27.02
CA ASP A 525 -10.68 4.01 -28.00
C ASP A 525 -11.38 2.88 -28.78
N VAL A 526 -12.55 3.14 -29.32
CA VAL A 526 -13.43 2.16 -29.98
C VAL A 526 -12.73 1.40 -31.12
N LEU A 527 -11.83 2.08 -31.86
CA LEU A 527 -11.12 1.44 -32.97
C LEU A 527 -10.05 0.45 -32.46
N VAL A 528 -9.34 0.81 -31.40
CA VAL A 528 -8.35 -0.07 -30.76
C VAL A 528 -9.04 -1.23 -30.07
N GLU A 529 -10.20 -1.00 -29.45
CA GLU A 529 -11.05 -2.03 -28.85
C GLU A 529 -11.44 -3.09 -29.88
N ALA A 530 -12.00 -2.67 -31.01
CA ALA A 530 -12.36 -3.57 -32.10
C ALA A 530 -11.16 -4.38 -32.63
N GLN A 531 -9.99 -3.76 -32.74
CA GLN A 531 -8.77 -4.44 -33.16
C GLN A 531 -8.30 -5.51 -32.14
N ILE A 532 -8.39 -5.21 -30.84
CA ILE A 532 -8.05 -6.18 -29.78
C ILE A 532 -9.01 -7.35 -29.78
N LEU A 533 -10.31 -7.09 -29.97
CA LEU A 533 -11.31 -8.15 -30.06
C LEU A 533 -11.08 -9.04 -31.30
N SER A 534 -10.71 -8.45 -32.45
CA SER A 534 -10.31 -9.22 -33.62
C SER A 534 -9.09 -10.11 -33.34
N ILE A 535 -8.07 -9.59 -32.62
CA ILE A 535 -6.90 -10.38 -32.21
C ILE A 535 -7.33 -11.53 -31.31
N ILE A 536 -8.21 -11.29 -30.31
CA ILE A 536 -8.72 -12.33 -29.42
C ILE A 536 -9.52 -13.39 -30.20
N ALA A 537 -10.34 -13.00 -31.16
CA ALA A 537 -11.08 -13.92 -32.03
C ALA A 537 -10.15 -14.76 -32.93
N ASP A 538 -9.08 -14.15 -33.47
CA ASP A 538 -8.07 -14.83 -34.26
C ASP A 538 -7.29 -15.87 -33.45
N LEU A 539 -7.08 -15.61 -32.14
CA LEU A 539 -6.45 -16.56 -31.22
C LEU A 539 -7.26 -17.84 -31.06
N LYS A 540 -8.57 -17.71 -30.89
CA LYS A 540 -9.47 -18.85 -30.82
C LYS A 540 -9.37 -19.71 -32.07
N ARG A 541 -9.32 -19.07 -33.25
CA ARG A 541 -9.26 -19.76 -34.55
C ARG A 541 -7.91 -20.41 -34.85
N ASN A 542 -6.82 -19.75 -34.48
CA ASN A 542 -5.47 -20.14 -34.91
C ASN A 542 -4.69 -20.96 -33.87
N PHE A 543 -5.06 -20.91 -32.58
CA PHE A 543 -4.25 -21.48 -31.49
C PHE A 543 -5.00 -22.47 -30.57
N ASP A 544 -6.25 -22.85 -30.90
CA ASP A 544 -7.07 -23.79 -30.12
C ASP A 544 -7.20 -23.38 -28.63
N THR A 545 -7.12 -22.10 -28.33
CA THR A 545 -7.16 -21.55 -26.97
C THR A 545 -8.59 -21.34 -26.50
N SER A 546 -8.89 -21.76 -25.28
CA SER A 546 -10.14 -21.44 -24.57
C SER A 546 -9.96 -20.17 -23.75
N LEU A 547 -11.02 -19.36 -23.62
CA LEU A 547 -10.95 -18.03 -23.06
C LEU A 547 -11.99 -17.78 -21.96
N LEU A 548 -11.58 -17.20 -20.84
CA LEU A 548 -12.46 -16.51 -19.90
C LEU A 548 -12.29 -15.00 -20.14
N LEU A 549 -13.31 -14.38 -20.74
CA LEU A 549 -13.32 -12.94 -21.02
C LEU A 549 -14.09 -12.19 -19.91
N ILE A 550 -13.38 -11.47 -19.08
CA ILE A 550 -13.96 -10.62 -18.03
C ILE A 550 -14.12 -9.22 -18.60
N THR A 551 -15.36 -8.70 -18.60
CA THR A 551 -15.66 -7.37 -19.08
C THR A 551 -16.94 -6.83 -18.46
N HIS A 552 -17.10 -5.51 -18.46
CA HIS A 552 -18.35 -4.83 -18.17
C HIS A 552 -19.12 -4.40 -19.45
N ASN A 553 -18.51 -4.57 -20.62
CA ASN A 553 -19.13 -4.22 -21.90
C ASN A 553 -19.91 -5.41 -22.47
N LEU A 554 -21.24 -5.35 -22.37
CA LEU A 554 -22.13 -6.39 -22.84
C LEU A 554 -22.12 -6.55 -24.36
N GLY A 555 -21.84 -5.49 -25.10
CA GLY A 555 -21.73 -5.56 -26.57
C GLY A 555 -20.58 -6.47 -27.03
N ILE A 556 -19.44 -6.41 -26.31
CA ILE A 556 -18.29 -7.28 -26.56
C ILE A 556 -18.65 -8.75 -26.32
N VAL A 557 -19.38 -9.01 -25.24
CA VAL A 557 -19.79 -10.39 -24.89
C VAL A 557 -20.74 -10.94 -25.94
N ALA A 558 -21.71 -10.15 -26.38
CA ALA A 558 -22.66 -10.55 -27.41
C ALA A 558 -21.98 -10.93 -28.75
N GLU A 559 -20.88 -10.24 -29.10
CA GLU A 559 -20.17 -10.46 -30.37
C GLU A 559 -19.09 -11.55 -30.29
N SER A 560 -18.42 -11.69 -29.12
CA SER A 560 -17.18 -12.45 -29.02
C SER A 560 -17.26 -13.74 -28.18
N CYS A 561 -18.35 -13.96 -27.43
CA CYS A 561 -18.47 -15.09 -26.53
C CYS A 561 -19.46 -16.16 -27.04
N ASP A 562 -19.23 -17.40 -26.67
CA ASP A 562 -20.15 -18.52 -26.95
C ASP A 562 -21.20 -18.65 -25.82
N ARG A 563 -20.75 -18.48 -24.57
CA ARG A 563 -21.58 -18.49 -23.38
C ARG A 563 -21.25 -17.30 -22.49
N VAL A 564 -22.17 -16.94 -21.63
CA VAL A 564 -21.98 -15.87 -20.63
C VAL A 564 -22.39 -16.36 -19.24
N ALA A 565 -21.62 -15.92 -18.25
CA ALA A 565 -21.92 -16.03 -16.82
C ALA A 565 -22.07 -14.61 -16.25
N VAL A 566 -23.21 -14.36 -15.62
CA VAL A 566 -23.53 -13.07 -14.99
C VAL A 566 -23.24 -13.17 -13.50
N MET A 567 -22.35 -12.30 -13.01
CA MET A 567 -21.87 -12.32 -11.64
C MET A 567 -22.44 -11.13 -10.85
N TYR A 568 -22.99 -11.39 -9.68
CA TYR A 568 -23.47 -10.40 -8.73
C TYR A 568 -22.98 -10.73 -7.31
N ALA A 569 -22.38 -9.75 -6.65
CA ALA A 569 -21.96 -9.84 -5.26
C ALA A 569 -21.24 -11.15 -4.88
N GLY A 570 -20.27 -11.58 -5.71
CA GLY A 570 -19.45 -12.77 -5.46
C GLY A 570 -20.05 -14.10 -5.90
N ARG A 571 -21.22 -14.12 -6.55
CA ARG A 571 -21.88 -15.33 -7.06
C ARG A 571 -22.24 -15.22 -8.54
N ILE A 572 -22.28 -16.34 -9.25
CA ILE A 572 -22.88 -16.41 -10.57
C ILE A 572 -24.39 -16.57 -10.37
N VAL A 573 -25.16 -15.59 -10.84
CA VAL A 573 -26.62 -15.57 -10.70
C VAL A 573 -27.33 -16.14 -11.91
N GLU A 574 -26.68 -16.12 -13.08
CA GLU A 574 -27.21 -16.69 -14.32
C GLU A 574 -26.08 -17.08 -15.26
N GLN A 575 -26.22 -18.19 -15.98
CA GLN A 575 -25.28 -18.62 -17.02
C GLN A 575 -25.97 -19.40 -18.12
N GLY A 576 -25.55 -19.18 -19.36
CA GLY A 576 -26.14 -19.87 -20.53
C GLY A 576 -25.46 -19.49 -21.84
N ALA A 577 -26.02 -19.92 -22.97
CA ALA A 577 -25.59 -19.44 -24.27
C ALA A 577 -25.85 -17.94 -24.39
N VAL A 578 -24.98 -17.23 -25.14
CA VAL A 578 -25.08 -15.78 -25.31
C VAL A 578 -26.46 -15.39 -25.83
N ASP A 579 -26.95 -16.08 -26.89
CA ASP A 579 -28.24 -15.78 -27.50
C ASP A 579 -29.43 -15.93 -26.52
N ASP A 580 -29.39 -16.92 -25.63
CA ASP A 580 -30.43 -17.15 -24.63
C ASP A 580 -30.44 -16.07 -23.56
N ILE A 581 -29.27 -15.72 -23.03
CA ILE A 581 -29.13 -14.70 -21.96
C ILE A 581 -29.51 -13.31 -22.48
N PHE A 582 -29.10 -12.95 -23.72
CA PHE A 582 -29.41 -11.64 -24.29
C PHE A 582 -30.85 -11.51 -24.76
N SER A 583 -31.45 -12.59 -25.28
CA SER A 583 -32.83 -12.54 -25.77
C SER A 583 -33.88 -12.77 -24.68
N ARG A 584 -33.57 -13.61 -23.67
CA ARG A 584 -34.49 -14.05 -22.62
C ARG A 584 -33.80 -14.23 -21.28
N PRO A 585 -33.32 -13.15 -20.65
CA PRO A 585 -32.72 -13.23 -19.31
C PRO A 585 -33.78 -13.65 -18.29
N GLU A 586 -33.44 -14.61 -17.43
CA GLU A 586 -34.36 -15.19 -16.45
C GLU A 586 -34.15 -14.61 -15.04
N HIS A 587 -32.93 -14.20 -14.69
CA HIS A 587 -32.68 -13.59 -13.40
C HIS A 587 -33.00 -12.06 -13.45
N PRO A 588 -33.76 -11.50 -12.49
CA PRO A 588 -34.11 -10.07 -12.47
C PRO A 588 -32.90 -9.14 -12.54
N TYR A 589 -31.76 -9.48 -11.91
CA TYR A 589 -30.54 -8.70 -12.05
C TYR A 589 -30.03 -8.65 -13.49
N THR A 590 -30.04 -9.78 -14.21
CA THR A 590 -29.63 -9.81 -15.62
C THR A 590 -30.56 -8.96 -16.48
N GLN A 591 -31.85 -8.99 -16.21
CA GLN A 591 -32.85 -8.14 -16.90
C GLN A 591 -32.54 -6.66 -16.70
N GLU A 592 -32.29 -6.25 -15.45
CA GLU A 592 -31.95 -4.86 -15.13
C GLU A 592 -30.58 -4.46 -15.72
N LEU A 593 -29.58 -5.36 -15.70
CA LEU A 593 -28.27 -5.14 -16.31
C LEU A 593 -28.38 -4.92 -17.82
N MET A 594 -29.19 -5.72 -18.51
CA MET A 594 -29.44 -5.56 -19.96
C MET A 594 -30.18 -4.26 -20.26
N ARG A 595 -31.18 -3.86 -19.44
CA ARG A 595 -31.91 -2.59 -19.59
C ARG A 595 -31.00 -1.37 -19.37
N SER A 596 -30.02 -1.48 -18.49
CA SER A 596 -29.07 -0.40 -18.21
C SER A 596 -28.02 -0.19 -19.31
N THR A 597 -27.99 -1.06 -20.32
CA THR A 597 -27.04 -0.95 -21.44
C THR A 597 -27.47 0.15 -22.39
N ILE A 598 -26.57 1.13 -22.60
CA ILE A 598 -26.81 2.26 -23.52
C ILE A 598 -26.55 1.81 -24.96
N SER A 599 -27.52 2.03 -25.84
CA SER A 599 -27.43 1.83 -27.29
C SER A 599 -27.80 3.07 -28.06
N LEU A 600 -27.55 3.12 -29.37
CA LEU A 600 -27.94 4.25 -30.21
C LEU A 600 -29.47 4.49 -30.26
N SER A 601 -30.26 3.50 -29.91
CA SER A 601 -31.72 3.58 -29.80
C SER A 601 -32.22 3.94 -28.40
N THR A 602 -31.35 4.02 -27.38
CA THR A 602 -31.74 4.32 -26.01
C THR A 602 -32.21 5.77 -25.89
N ARG A 603 -33.49 5.96 -25.55
CA ARG A 603 -34.11 7.28 -25.36
C ARG A 603 -34.13 7.72 -23.89
N GLU A 604 -34.24 6.79 -22.98
CA GLU A 604 -34.26 7.02 -21.55
C GLU A 604 -33.18 6.18 -20.86
N LEU A 605 -32.44 6.78 -19.95
CA LEU A 605 -31.41 6.08 -19.18
C LEU A 605 -32.09 5.27 -18.07
N HIS A 606 -31.79 3.96 -18.06
CA HIS A 606 -32.22 3.07 -16.98
C HIS A 606 -31.03 2.74 -16.10
N PHE A 607 -31.22 2.74 -14.80
CA PHE A 607 -30.21 2.36 -13.82
C PHE A 607 -30.79 1.39 -12.79
N ILE A 608 -29.95 0.50 -12.29
CA ILE A 608 -30.35 -0.45 -11.25
C ILE A 608 -30.42 0.32 -9.92
N PRO A 609 -31.60 0.39 -9.25
CA PRO A 609 -31.75 1.16 -8.02
C PRO A 609 -30.86 0.67 -6.88
N GLY A 610 -30.45 1.57 -5.99
CA GLY A 610 -29.65 1.26 -4.81
C GLY A 610 -28.16 0.95 -5.11
N ALA A 611 -27.36 0.80 -4.06
CA ALA A 611 -25.93 0.48 -4.17
C ALA A 611 -25.69 -1.04 -4.14
N PRO A 612 -24.60 -1.54 -4.77
CA PRO A 612 -24.15 -2.91 -4.58
C PRO A 612 -23.90 -3.22 -3.10
N PRO A 613 -24.20 -4.46 -2.63
CA PRO A 613 -24.08 -4.80 -1.23
C PRO A 613 -22.63 -4.87 -0.75
N ASP A 614 -22.42 -4.63 0.56
CA ASP A 614 -21.12 -4.85 1.20
C ASP A 614 -20.80 -6.35 1.21
N LEU A 615 -19.63 -6.70 0.66
CA LEU A 615 -19.17 -8.10 0.60
C LEU A 615 -18.60 -8.62 1.93
N VAL A 616 -18.46 -7.78 2.95
CA VAL A 616 -18.11 -8.20 4.31
C VAL A 616 -19.31 -8.86 4.96
N GLU A 617 -20.48 -8.22 4.83
CA GLU A 617 -21.77 -8.69 5.34
C GLU A 617 -22.80 -8.72 4.20
N PRO A 618 -22.65 -9.66 3.24
CA PRO A 618 -23.61 -9.73 2.14
C PRO A 618 -25.01 -10.08 2.66
N PRO A 619 -26.07 -9.61 1.98
CA PRO A 619 -27.43 -9.93 2.34
C PRO A 619 -27.67 -11.43 2.49
N SER A 620 -28.49 -11.84 3.46
CA SER A 620 -28.95 -13.21 3.61
C SER A 620 -29.77 -13.66 2.39
N GLY A 621 -29.83 -14.94 2.15
CA GLY A 621 -30.60 -15.48 1.03
C GLY A 621 -30.07 -15.08 -0.35
N CYS A 622 -30.96 -14.61 -1.23
CA CYS A 622 -30.59 -14.06 -2.53
C CYS A 622 -29.91 -12.69 -2.37
N ARG A 623 -28.68 -12.57 -2.83
CA ARG A 623 -27.88 -11.32 -2.64
C ARG A 623 -28.45 -10.11 -3.38
N PHE A 624 -29.27 -10.32 -4.39
CA PHE A 624 -29.93 -9.26 -5.14
C PHE A 624 -31.28 -8.84 -4.54
N HIS A 625 -31.84 -9.57 -3.55
CA HIS A 625 -33.17 -9.29 -3.04
C HIS A 625 -33.41 -7.82 -2.58
N PRO A 626 -32.43 -7.10 -1.98
CA PRO A 626 -32.64 -5.71 -1.58
C PRO A 626 -32.84 -4.73 -2.75
N ARG A 627 -32.49 -5.13 -3.98
CA ARG A 627 -32.60 -4.32 -5.20
C ARG A 627 -33.55 -4.96 -6.24
N CYS A 628 -34.11 -6.12 -5.92
CA CYS A 628 -34.88 -6.91 -6.86
C CYS A 628 -36.32 -6.40 -6.95
N PRO A 629 -36.82 -6.03 -8.14
CA PRO A 629 -38.21 -5.59 -8.30
C PRO A 629 -39.24 -6.72 -8.09
N ALA A 630 -38.77 -7.99 -8.15
CA ALA A 630 -39.61 -9.18 -7.96
C ALA A 630 -39.23 -9.97 -6.68
N ALA A 631 -38.72 -9.28 -5.65
CA ALA A 631 -38.30 -9.93 -4.42
C ALA A 631 -39.49 -10.56 -3.68
N MET A 632 -39.30 -11.78 -3.18
CA MET A 632 -40.25 -12.53 -2.36
C MET A 632 -39.66 -12.76 -0.96
N ARG A 633 -40.50 -13.10 0.03
CA ARG A 633 -40.04 -13.37 1.41
C ARG A 633 -38.93 -14.42 1.48
N VAL A 634 -39.03 -15.49 0.72
CA VAL A 634 -38.00 -16.53 0.63
C VAL A 634 -36.66 -15.96 0.19
N CYS A 635 -36.64 -14.92 -0.66
CA CYS A 635 -35.41 -14.31 -1.15
C CYS A 635 -34.56 -13.67 -0.04
N ALA A 636 -35.18 -13.20 1.03
CA ALA A 636 -34.48 -12.63 2.18
C ALA A 636 -33.90 -13.69 3.13
N VAL A 637 -34.47 -14.90 3.14
CA VAL A 637 -34.15 -15.94 4.13
C VAL A 637 -33.26 -17.03 3.56
N ALA A 638 -33.53 -17.49 2.34
CA ALA A 638 -32.88 -18.63 1.74
C ALA A 638 -32.17 -18.27 0.41
N ALA A 639 -30.93 -18.75 0.24
CA ALA A 639 -30.22 -18.62 -1.02
C ALA A 639 -30.88 -19.48 -2.10
N PRO A 640 -31.14 -18.93 -3.31
CA PRO A 640 -31.69 -19.72 -4.40
C PRO A 640 -30.70 -20.79 -4.87
N ILE A 641 -31.27 -21.90 -5.34
CA ILE A 641 -30.52 -23.00 -5.94
C ILE A 641 -30.50 -22.77 -7.46
N GLY A 642 -29.32 -23.00 -8.09
CA GLY A 642 -29.23 -22.96 -9.56
C GLY A 642 -30.18 -23.94 -10.23
N THR A 643 -31.17 -23.39 -10.93
CA THR A 643 -32.19 -24.17 -11.64
C THR A 643 -31.94 -24.08 -13.15
N GLU A 644 -31.92 -25.23 -13.84
CA GLU A 644 -31.85 -25.25 -15.30
C GLU A 644 -33.24 -24.90 -15.87
N VAL A 645 -33.33 -23.66 -16.39
CA VAL A 645 -34.61 -23.16 -16.96
C VAL A 645 -34.78 -23.56 -18.43
N ARG A 646 -33.67 -23.81 -19.11
CA ARG A 646 -33.58 -24.36 -20.47
C ARG A 646 -32.31 -25.21 -20.60
N PRO A 647 -32.18 -26.08 -21.60
CA PRO A 647 -30.95 -26.84 -21.78
C PRO A 647 -29.69 -25.96 -21.78
N GLY A 648 -28.84 -26.14 -20.78
CA GLY A 648 -27.61 -25.35 -20.60
C GLY A 648 -27.80 -23.93 -20.10
N HIS A 649 -29.02 -23.47 -19.81
CA HIS A 649 -29.33 -22.16 -19.23
C HIS A 649 -29.74 -22.29 -17.76
N ILE A 650 -28.91 -21.85 -16.86
CA ILE A 650 -29.08 -21.97 -15.40
C ILE A 650 -29.28 -20.59 -14.79
N ALA A 651 -30.30 -20.44 -13.95
CA ALA A 651 -30.57 -19.24 -13.16
C ALA A 651 -30.63 -19.54 -11.66
N GLU A 652 -29.92 -18.78 -10.83
CA GLU A 652 -30.02 -18.81 -9.36
C GLU A 652 -31.10 -17.84 -8.89
N CYS A 653 -32.38 -18.21 -9.12
CA CYS A 653 -33.51 -17.36 -8.78
C CYS A 653 -34.71 -18.17 -8.30
N TRP A 654 -35.35 -17.76 -7.21
CA TRP A 654 -36.54 -18.40 -6.67
C TRP A 654 -37.79 -18.30 -7.58
N LEU A 655 -37.79 -17.40 -8.56
CA LEU A 655 -38.87 -17.36 -9.57
C LEU A 655 -38.93 -18.67 -10.41
N HIS A 656 -37.80 -19.36 -10.53
CA HIS A 656 -37.63 -20.61 -11.27
C HIS A 656 -37.33 -21.79 -10.36
N GLY A 657 -37.32 -21.59 -9.04
CA GLY A 657 -37.06 -22.66 -8.07
C GLY A 657 -38.11 -23.76 -8.09
N PRO A 658 -37.77 -24.99 -7.63
CA PRO A 658 -38.70 -26.12 -7.56
C PRO A 658 -39.92 -25.71 -6.72
N ALA A 659 -41.11 -25.93 -7.29
CA ALA A 659 -42.38 -25.54 -6.64
C ALA A 659 -42.60 -26.23 -5.28
N ASP A 660 -42.03 -27.44 -5.13
CA ASP A 660 -42.17 -28.30 -3.94
C ASP A 660 -41.39 -27.76 -2.72
N HIS A 661 -40.49 -26.83 -2.92
CA HIS A 661 -39.68 -26.17 -1.85
C HIS A 661 -40.23 -24.85 -1.35
N LEU A 662 -41.34 -24.36 -1.94
CA LEU A 662 -41.93 -23.06 -1.62
C LEU A 662 -43.34 -23.18 -1.09
N THR A 663 -43.59 -22.67 0.09
CA THR A 663 -44.93 -22.50 0.63
C THR A 663 -45.61 -21.27 -0.02
N PRO A 664 -46.98 -21.15 0.06
CA PRO A 664 -47.65 -19.91 -0.40
C PRO A 664 -47.10 -18.63 0.27
N ASP A 665 -46.70 -18.72 1.54
CA ASP A 665 -46.14 -17.61 2.31
C ASP A 665 -44.76 -17.16 1.81
N ASP A 666 -43.94 -18.11 1.30
CA ASP A 666 -42.63 -17.83 0.73
C ASP A 666 -42.72 -16.99 -0.56
N ARG A 667 -43.83 -17.07 -1.30
CA ARG A 667 -44.10 -16.38 -2.55
C ARG A 667 -44.74 -14.99 -2.38
N VAL A 668 -44.95 -14.56 -1.14
CA VAL A 668 -45.46 -13.21 -0.88
C VAL A 668 -44.39 -12.18 -1.30
N PRO A 669 -44.75 -11.19 -2.15
CA PRO A 669 -43.82 -10.12 -2.50
C PRO A 669 -43.36 -9.36 -1.24
N LEU A 670 -42.10 -9.00 -1.18
CA LEU A 670 -41.58 -8.10 -0.18
C LEU A 670 -42.01 -6.66 -0.53
N GLU A 671 -42.59 -5.96 0.44
CA GLU A 671 -42.93 -4.55 0.26
C GLU A 671 -41.66 -3.69 0.23
N ARG A 672 -41.66 -2.60 -0.55
CA ARG A 672 -40.48 -1.72 -0.72
C ARG A 672 -39.98 -1.12 0.59
N GLU A 673 -40.90 -0.85 1.52
CA GLU A 673 -40.55 -0.39 2.87
C GLU A 673 -39.75 -1.43 3.68
N GLU A 674 -40.06 -2.72 3.52
CA GLU A 674 -39.31 -3.82 4.18
C GLU A 674 -37.90 -4.03 3.60
N ILE A 675 -37.65 -3.56 2.38
CA ILE A 675 -36.37 -3.67 1.68
C ILE A 675 -35.46 -2.45 1.93
N GLY A 676 -35.98 -1.37 2.56
CA GLY A 676 -35.21 -0.16 2.89
C GLY A 676 -34.84 0.70 1.67
N ILE A 677 -35.56 0.58 0.56
CA ILE A 677 -35.47 1.48 -0.59
C ILE A 677 -36.40 2.66 -0.32
N ALA A 678 -35.81 3.81 0.08
CA ALA A 678 -36.55 5.07 0.14
C ALA A 678 -37.03 5.42 -1.28
N ASP A 679 -38.31 5.77 -1.39
CA ASP A 679 -38.87 6.35 -2.59
C ASP A 679 -38.17 7.72 -2.83
N GLU A 680 -37.13 7.76 -3.64
CA GLU A 680 -36.65 9.01 -4.23
C GLU A 680 -37.62 9.39 -5.35
N ALA A 681 -38.52 10.33 -5.04
CA ALA A 681 -39.44 11.00 -5.96
C ALA A 681 -38.66 11.95 -6.91
#